data_07a0565c9cb3c6f0a7fb63e5952e0c6e
#
_entry.id   07a0565c9cb3c6f0a7fb63e5952e0c6e
#
_cell.length_a   1.000
_cell.length_b   1.000
_cell.length_c   1.000
_cell.angle_alpha   90.00
_cell.angle_beta   90.00
_cell.angle_gamma   90.00
#
_symmetry.space_group_name_H-M   'P 1'
#
loop_
_entity.id
_entity.type
_entity.pdbx_description
1 polymer ?
#
loop_
_entity_poly.entity_id
_entity_poly.type
_entity_poly.pdbx_seq_one_letter_code
_entity_poly.pdbx_strand_id
1 'polypeptide(L)'
;MKRTFICLLGLILTMASCTDKLSEGYIGPSDIRIEDGVMTPEALLALGRISDPQLSPDGGTILFAVSYTSVEENRSCANLFTCNVDGSDRRQLTAYGKSVSNARWSADGSKIYFIYDGQICEAPYRDGELGRMKKLSEVPAGISGFAVSPDESRVIYISSIKNTALETPADSDPALDKAQAYTTESLMYRHWDHWRTEVPRSYVAPFGAEEITPDNSVDILGEGNLYELPLEPYGGIEQLSWAPDSRHIAYSCKKLTGIEYAFSTNSCIYVYDCESGGTVAVTTSGGYDTDPAWSGDGRHLAWISMERDGYEADRQRLMVCETSLDGGFTVGEPRELNPNFDNDIAGIVWNGDEIFFSSLVSEAVQAIFCADLGGQMLRVTRPDWNFDFDSPFAVLKSGDEVKLLTSYQSLHFPTELVAVDIRESGTSYSQITSENAHILDQLDEVSEESVLVETVDHKQMQCWILYPPQFDSTKVYPAVEIVLGGPQGTNSQGWSYRWCYRLMAQQGYVVIMPNRRGTTAFGQEWKEQISGDYPGLNMQDYLSAGKYLKSKPYIGKLACVGASYGGYSAYMLEGMDEGLFDCFIAHAGIFDEKQLWFTTEEMWFANWDNGGLTEYAYQKGQTGPAGDGITFGGMQQAGAPYATTAKARRHYASSPSSMVTKWDTPILCIHGMMDFRIPYEQGMAAFNAAQMMGVPSKLVVFPEENHWILQPQNSLYWHREVYDWLDRWLKN
;
A
#
# COMPACT_ATOMS: atom_id res chain seq x y z
N MET A 1 -61.57 48.06 -30.38
CA MET A 1 -60.58 48.24 -29.33
C MET A 1 -59.46 47.24 -29.48
N LYS A 2 -58.39 47.68 -30.13
CA LYS A 2 -57.17 46.84 -30.42
C LYS A 2 -56.21 47.07 -29.26
N ARG A 3 -55.80 45.99 -28.56
CA ARG A 3 -54.73 46.03 -27.59
C ARG A 3 -53.42 45.58 -28.30
N THR A 4 -52.47 46.49 -28.32
CA THR A 4 -51.13 46.33 -28.85
C THR A 4 -50.30 45.54 -27.87
N PHE A 5 -49.72 44.37 -28.28
CA PHE A 5 -48.73 43.63 -27.52
C PHE A 5 -47.34 44.13 -27.95
N ILE A 6 -46.58 44.68 -27.01
CA ILE A 6 -45.17 45.02 -27.17
C ILE A 6 -44.37 43.74 -26.85
N CYS A 7 -43.71 43.18 -27.88
CA CYS A 7 -42.72 42.14 -27.68
C CYS A 7 -41.40 42.76 -27.22
N LEU A 8 -40.99 42.49 -25.98
CA LEU A 8 -39.61 42.70 -25.52
C LEU A 8 -38.77 41.53 -26.06
N LEU A 9 -37.91 41.80 -27.01
CA LEU A 9 -36.84 40.86 -27.39
C LEU A 9 -35.73 40.95 -26.34
N GLY A 10 -35.69 39.94 -25.45
CA GLY A 10 -34.55 39.73 -24.58
C GLY A 10 -33.42 39.10 -25.40
N LEU A 11 -32.29 39.80 -25.53
CA LEU A 11 -31.05 39.23 -26.01
C LEU A 11 -30.54 38.21 -24.99
N ILE A 12 -30.74 36.95 -25.28
CA ILE A 12 -30.03 35.88 -24.56
C ILE A 12 -28.64 35.82 -25.20
N LEU A 13 -27.65 36.38 -24.51
CA LEU A 13 -26.23 36.05 -24.78
C LEU A 13 -26.06 34.57 -24.44
N THR A 14 -26.05 33.73 -25.43
CA THR A 14 -25.52 32.38 -25.33
C THR A 14 -24.02 32.51 -25.12
N MET A 15 -23.56 32.37 -23.87
CA MET A 15 -22.20 31.97 -23.63
C MET A 15 -22.04 30.57 -24.25
N ALA A 16 -21.37 30.50 -25.38
CA ALA A 16 -20.90 29.25 -25.92
C ALA A 16 -19.79 28.77 -24.97
N SER A 17 -20.17 27.99 -23.95
CA SER A 17 -19.25 27.09 -23.29
C SER A 17 -18.78 26.10 -24.36
N CYS A 18 -17.50 26.11 -24.70
CA CYS A 18 -16.86 24.99 -25.37
C CYS A 18 -16.91 23.81 -24.39
N THR A 19 -18.00 23.06 -24.40
CA THR A 19 -18.00 21.71 -23.82
C THR A 19 -17.18 20.88 -24.79
N ASP A 20 -15.88 20.70 -24.49
CA ASP A 20 -15.12 19.58 -25.04
C ASP A 20 -15.96 18.33 -24.74
N LYS A 21 -16.28 17.58 -25.81
CA LYS A 21 -17.03 16.33 -25.65
C LYS A 21 -16.20 15.43 -24.76
N LEU A 22 -16.74 15.02 -23.60
CA LEU A 22 -16.19 13.97 -22.77
C LEU A 22 -15.86 12.79 -23.67
N SER A 23 -14.68 12.19 -23.52
CA SER A 23 -14.34 11.02 -24.31
C SER A 23 -15.21 9.82 -23.91
N GLU A 24 -15.45 8.94 -24.86
CA GLU A 24 -16.18 7.69 -24.60
C GLU A 24 -15.49 6.93 -23.43
N GLY A 25 -16.30 6.51 -22.45
CA GLY A 25 -15.82 5.81 -21.27
C GLY A 25 -15.25 6.71 -20.15
N TYR A 26 -15.41 8.04 -20.22
CA TYR A 26 -15.05 8.93 -19.11
C TYR A 26 -15.89 8.62 -17.86
N ILE A 27 -15.22 8.51 -16.71
CA ILE A 27 -15.87 8.39 -15.39
C ILE A 27 -15.45 9.62 -14.58
N GLY A 28 -16.45 10.38 -14.13
CA GLY A 28 -16.29 11.58 -13.32
C GLY A 28 -16.80 11.43 -11.90
N PRO A 29 -16.84 12.54 -11.12
CA PRO A 29 -17.35 12.54 -9.78
C PRO A 29 -18.83 12.14 -9.73
N SER A 30 -19.20 11.41 -8.66
CA SER A 30 -20.57 10.98 -8.43
C SER A 30 -21.41 12.13 -7.82
N ASP A 31 -22.68 12.19 -8.21
CA ASP A 31 -23.67 13.08 -7.63
C ASP A 31 -24.62 12.37 -6.63
N ILE A 32 -24.14 11.28 -6.03
CA ILE A 32 -24.91 10.47 -5.07
C ILE A 32 -25.54 11.32 -3.99
N ARG A 33 -26.81 11.03 -3.67
CA ARG A 33 -27.56 11.70 -2.60
C ARG A 33 -27.77 10.76 -1.43
N ILE A 34 -27.50 11.24 -0.23
CA ILE A 34 -27.64 10.51 1.03
C ILE A 34 -28.69 11.25 1.86
N GLU A 35 -29.88 10.64 2.01
CA GLU A 35 -31.02 11.31 2.64
C GLU A 35 -31.06 11.13 4.17
N ASP A 36 -30.47 10.04 4.67
CA ASP A 36 -30.53 9.64 6.09
C ASP A 36 -29.23 9.87 6.86
N GLY A 37 -28.23 10.46 6.24
CA GLY A 37 -26.92 10.73 6.85
C GLY A 37 -26.04 9.47 7.03
N VAL A 38 -26.47 8.30 6.52
CA VAL A 38 -25.77 7.03 6.70
C VAL A 38 -24.95 6.69 5.46
N MET A 39 -23.66 6.41 5.68
CA MET A 39 -22.77 5.95 4.62
C MET A 39 -23.14 4.55 4.17
N THR A 40 -23.25 4.34 2.87
CA THR A 40 -23.48 3.03 2.25
C THR A 40 -22.24 2.55 1.50
N PRO A 41 -22.11 1.27 1.14
CA PRO A 41 -21.04 0.80 0.27
C PRO A 41 -20.99 1.54 -1.08
N GLU A 42 -22.14 1.93 -1.63
CA GLU A 42 -22.23 2.74 -2.84
C GLU A 42 -21.62 4.13 -2.63
N ALA A 43 -21.88 4.76 -1.48
CA ALA A 43 -21.30 6.06 -1.12
C ALA A 43 -19.78 5.96 -0.94
N LEU A 44 -19.28 4.86 -0.34
CA LEU A 44 -17.85 4.60 -0.23
C LEU A 44 -17.17 4.49 -1.61
N LEU A 45 -17.76 3.75 -2.53
CA LEU A 45 -17.22 3.58 -3.89
C LEU A 45 -17.35 4.85 -4.73
N ALA A 46 -18.26 5.75 -4.41
CA ALA A 46 -18.47 7.04 -5.08
C ALA A 46 -17.40 8.09 -4.74
N LEU A 47 -16.62 7.89 -3.68
CA LEU A 47 -15.56 8.81 -3.27
C LEU A 47 -14.41 8.82 -4.28
N GLY A 48 -14.00 10.02 -4.70
CA GLY A 48 -12.80 10.24 -5.52
C GLY A 48 -11.52 9.92 -4.74
N ARG A 49 -10.51 9.42 -5.45
CA ARG A 49 -9.23 8.98 -4.87
C ARG A 49 -8.11 9.82 -5.44
N ILE A 50 -7.59 10.75 -4.63
CA ILE A 50 -6.43 11.58 -4.99
C ILE A 50 -5.16 10.71 -4.96
N SER A 51 -4.27 10.93 -5.93
CA SER A 51 -2.96 10.27 -6.01
C SER A 51 -1.93 11.08 -6.78
N ASP A 52 -0.65 10.74 -6.62
CA ASP A 52 0.52 11.20 -7.38
C ASP A 52 0.61 12.74 -7.49
N PRO A 53 0.57 13.50 -6.37
CA PRO A 53 0.68 14.96 -6.42
C PRO A 53 2.09 15.41 -6.79
N GLN A 54 2.19 16.45 -7.63
CA GLN A 54 3.44 17.03 -8.12
C GLN A 54 3.37 18.55 -8.05
N LEU A 55 4.40 19.20 -7.52
CA LEU A 55 4.52 20.65 -7.55
C LEU A 55 5.11 21.12 -8.90
N SER A 56 4.55 22.18 -9.48
CA SER A 56 5.12 22.81 -10.69
C SER A 56 6.51 23.42 -10.42
N PRO A 57 7.38 23.54 -11.43
CA PRO A 57 8.72 24.08 -11.25
C PRO A 57 8.77 25.51 -10.70
N ASP A 58 7.74 26.32 -10.95
CA ASP A 58 7.60 27.66 -10.39
C ASP A 58 7.09 27.72 -8.96
N GLY A 59 6.72 26.54 -8.39
CA GLY A 59 6.24 26.40 -7.01
C GLY A 59 4.80 26.91 -6.80
N GLY A 60 4.03 27.20 -7.83
CA GLY A 60 2.71 27.82 -7.74
C GLY A 60 1.52 26.87 -7.87
N THR A 61 1.70 25.78 -8.61
CA THR A 61 0.60 24.88 -9.01
C THR A 61 0.88 23.44 -8.62
N ILE A 62 -0.10 22.77 -8.06
CA ILE A 62 -0.05 21.33 -7.77
C ILE A 62 -0.81 20.58 -8.87
N LEU A 63 -0.16 19.61 -9.49
CA LEU A 63 -0.73 18.62 -10.42
C LEU A 63 -1.00 17.34 -9.65
N PHE A 64 -2.16 16.72 -9.82
CA PHE A 64 -2.51 15.45 -9.16
C PHE A 64 -3.51 14.67 -10.01
N ALA A 65 -3.63 13.39 -9.74
CA ALA A 65 -4.65 12.54 -10.35
C ALA A 65 -5.82 12.33 -9.39
N VAL A 66 -7.04 12.23 -9.93
CA VAL A 66 -8.22 11.76 -9.20
C VAL A 66 -8.83 10.60 -9.96
N SER A 67 -9.01 9.47 -9.27
CA SER A 67 -9.69 8.30 -9.81
C SER A 67 -11.12 8.23 -9.28
N TYR A 68 -12.09 8.13 -10.19
CA TYR A 68 -13.50 7.90 -9.88
C TYR A 68 -13.92 6.50 -10.33
N THR A 69 -14.91 5.95 -9.65
CA THR A 69 -15.39 4.57 -9.86
C THR A 69 -16.80 4.55 -10.44
N SER A 70 -17.00 3.72 -11.46
CA SER A 70 -18.34 3.36 -11.97
C SER A 70 -18.65 1.91 -11.61
N VAL A 71 -19.63 1.71 -10.75
CA VAL A 71 -20.15 0.37 -10.43
C VAL A 71 -20.81 -0.26 -11.66
N GLU A 72 -21.48 0.54 -12.50
CA GLU A 72 -22.14 0.08 -13.72
C GLU A 72 -21.13 -0.48 -14.74
N GLU A 73 -20.02 0.27 -14.98
CA GLU A 73 -18.95 -0.15 -15.89
C GLU A 73 -17.96 -1.12 -15.23
N ASN A 74 -18.11 -1.40 -13.94
CA ASN A 74 -17.26 -2.25 -13.12
C ASN A 74 -15.76 -1.89 -13.19
N ARG A 75 -15.44 -0.60 -13.23
CA ARG A 75 -14.06 -0.08 -13.29
C ARG A 75 -13.92 1.31 -12.71
N SER A 76 -12.67 1.70 -12.51
CA SER A 76 -12.30 3.07 -12.15
C SER A 76 -11.52 3.74 -13.30
N CYS A 77 -11.50 5.07 -13.30
CA CYS A 77 -10.76 5.86 -14.29
C CYS A 77 -10.13 7.08 -13.63
N ALA A 78 -8.81 7.21 -13.75
CA ALA A 78 -8.05 8.34 -13.23
C ALA A 78 -7.85 9.41 -14.31
N ASN A 79 -8.05 10.68 -13.94
CA ASN A 79 -7.79 11.84 -14.78
C ASN A 79 -6.98 12.89 -14.00
N LEU A 80 -6.36 13.82 -14.73
CA LEU A 80 -5.47 14.83 -14.17
C LEU A 80 -6.24 16.09 -13.78
N PHE A 81 -5.79 16.67 -12.67
CA PHE A 81 -6.29 17.93 -12.11
C PHE A 81 -5.13 18.82 -11.67
N THR A 82 -5.40 20.11 -11.56
CA THR A 82 -4.50 21.08 -10.92
C THR A 82 -5.24 21.94 -9.93
N CYS A 83 -4.50 22.50 -8.96
CA CYS A 83 -4.92 23.62 -8.13
C CYS A 83 -3.70 24.46 -7.75
N ASN A 84 -3.94 25.67 -7.26
CA ASN A 84 -2.87 26.44 -6.64
C ASN A 84 -2.47 25.83 -5.29
N VAL A 85 -1.28 26.17 -4.79
CA VAL A 85 -0.77 25.67 -3.49
C VAL A 85 -1.60 26.11 -2.28
N ASP A 86 -2.51 27.07 -2.44
CA ASP A 86 -3.50 27.49 -1.44
C ASP A 86 -4.88 26.84 -1.62
N GLY A 87 -5.01 25.91 -2.57
CA GLY A 87 -6.23 25.19 -2.89
C GLY A 87 -7.18 25.93 -3.85
N SER A 88 -6.89 27.18 -4.21
CA SER A 88 -7.70 27.94 -5.17
C SER A 88 -7.50 27.42 -6.59
N ASP A 89 -8.40 27.82 -7.51
CA ASP A 89 -8.36 27.56 -8.95
C ASP A 89 -8.19 26.05 -9.31
N ARG A 90 -8.97 25.19 -8.64
CA ARG A 90 -9.01 23.76 -8.98
C ARG A 90 -9.58 23.55 -10.38
N ARG A 91 -8.83 22.89 -11.24
CA ARG A 91 -9.20 22.60 -12.64
C ARG A 91 -9.01 21.15 -12.99
N GLN A 92 -9.90 20.60 -13.80
CA GLN A 92 -9.73 19.31 -14.44
C GLN A 92 -8.98 19.52 -15.78
N LEU A 93 -7.88 18.80 -15.97
CA LEU A 93 -7.04 18.91 -17.18
C LEU A 93 -7.40 17.86 -18.23
N THR A 94 -7.77 16.66 -17.83
CA THR A 94 -8.13 15.57 -18.75
C THR A 94 -9.51 15.01 -18.43
N ALA A 95 -10.20 14.54 -19.47
CA ALA A 95 -11.49 13.86 -19.35
C ALA A 95 -11.48 12.64 -20.29
N TYR A 96 -10.49 11.77 -20.10
CA TYR A 96 -10.27 10.60 -20.94
C TYR A 96 -11.02 9.38 -20.43
N GLY A 97 -11.33 8.42 -21.31
CA GLY A 97 -12.03 7.20 -20.98
C GLY A 97 -11.12 6.07 -20.46
N LYS A 98 -9.80 6.24 -20.54
CA LYS A 98 -8.79 5.39 -19.92
C LYS A 98 -8.00 6.21 -18.91
N SER A 99 -7.49 5.55 -17.88
CA SER A 99 -6.71 6.19 -16.81
C SER A 99 -5.45 6.85 -17.35
N VAL A 100 -5.15 8.01 -16.79
CA VAL A 100 -3.86 8.70 -16.91
C VAL A 100 -3.07 8.45 -15.63
N SER A 101 -1.78 8.15 -15.73
CA SER A 101 -0.92 7.89 -14.59
C SER A 101 0.47 8.50 -14.77
N ASN A 102 1.25 8.54 -13.68
CA ASN A 102 2.64 8.97 -13.65
C ASN A 102 2.85 10.36 -14.32
N ALA A 103 1.99 11.33 -13.95
CA ALA A 103 2.06 12.66 -14.54
C ALA A 103 3.23 13.46 -13.95
N ARG A 104 4.02 14.11 -14.82
CA ARG A 104 5.23 14.88 -14.45
C ARG A 104 5.29 16.19 -15.24
N TRP A 105 5.68 17.25 -14.55
CA TRP A 105 5.99 18.52 -15.20
C TRP A 105 7.26 18.44 -16.05
N SER A 106 7.29 19.16 -17.19
CA SER A 106 8.57 19.51 -17.82
C SER A 106 9.37 20.47 -16.94
N ALA A 107 10.69 20.50 -17.09
CA ALA A 107 11.58 21.34 -16.30
C ALA A 107 11.23 22.83 -16.32
N ASP A 108 10.68 23.31 -17.45
CA ASP A 108 10.23 24.70 -17.64
C ASP A 108 8.74 24.92 -17.30
N GLY A 109 8.00 23.88 -16.90
CA GLY A 109 6.58 23.93 -16.58
C GLY A 109 5.64 24.13 -17.78
N SER A 110 6.16 24.14 -19.00
CA SER A 110 5.37 24.42 -20.21
C SER A 110 4.61 23.20 -20.74
N LYS A 111 4.89 22.00 -20.20
CA LYS A 111 4.28 20.74 -20.62
C LYS A 111 4.04 19.84 -19.40
N ILE A 112 3.15 18.86 -19.60
CA ILE A 112 2.97 17.71 -18.71
C ILE A 112 3.25 16.45 -19.52
N TYR A 113 4.10 15.58 -18.96
CA TYR A 113 4.34 14.23 -19.43
C TYR A 113 3.51 13.26 -18.60
N PHE A 114 2.95 12.21 -19.21
CA PHE A 114 2.12 11.23 -18.50
C PHE A 114 2.03 9.92 -19.28
N ILE A 115 1.61 8.86 -18.61
CA ILE A 115 1.26 7.59 -19.27
C ILE A 115 -0.23 7.59 -19.63
N TYR A 116 -0.51 7.28 -20.90
CA TYR A 116 -1.84 7.02 -21.41
C TYR A 116 -1.81 5.80 -22.32
N ASP A 117 -2.70 4.83 -22.07
CA ASP A 117 -2.78 3.57 -22.83
C ASP A 117 -1.43 2.83 -22.94
N GLY A 118 -0.68 2.78 -21.81
CA GLY A 118 0.63 2.12 -21.74
C GLY A 118 1.75 2.81 -22.49
N GLN A 119 1.59 4.09 -22.90
CA GLN A 119 2.61 4.85 -23.60
C GLN A 119 2.87 6.20 -22.96
N ILE A 120 4.13 6.68 -23.03
CA ILE A 120 4.49 8.03 -22.60
C ILE A 120 3.90 9.02 -23.60
N CYS A 121 3.22 10.02 -23.08
CA CYS A 121 2.62 11.11 -23.82
C CYS A 121 3.08 12.46 -23.28
N GLU A 122 3.04 13.51 -24.10
CA GLU A 122 3.20 14.91 -23.70
C GLU A 122 1.99 15.73 -24.11
N ALA A 123 1.69 16.78 -23.33
CA ALA A 123 0.76 17.81 -23.75
C ALA A 123 1.23 19.18 -23.26
N PRO A 124 1.15 20.25 -24.10
CA PRO A 124 1.46 21.61 -23.68
C PRO A 124 0.51 22.06 -22.56
N TYR A 125 1.05 22.75 -21.56
CA TYR A 125 0.27 23.36 -20.47
C TYR A 125 0.42 24.87 -20.50
N ARG A 126 -0.70 25.60 -20.54
CA ARG A 126 -0.73 27.08 -20.52
C ARG A 126 -1.99 27.57 -19.84
N ASP A 127 -1.85 28.55 -18.99
CA ASP A 127 -2.98 29.28 -18.33
C ASP A 127 -4.01 28.36 -17.67
N GLY A 128 -3.55 27.21 -17.11
CA GLY A 128 -4.41 26.22 -16.47
C GLY A 128 -5.12 25.27 -17.44
N GLU A 129 -4.72 25.22 -18.70
CA GLU A 129 -5.29 24.33 -19.71
C GLU A 129 -4.24 23.41 -20.31
N LEU A 130 -4.64 22.17 -20.60
CA LEU A 130 -3.83 21.17 -21.27
C LEU A 130 -4.15 21.16 -22.78
N GLY A 131 -3.13 21.30 -23.60
CA GLY A 131 -3.25 21.26 -25.06
C GLY A 131 -3.40 19.83 -25.59
N ARG A 132 -3.29 19.70 -26.91
CA ARG A 132 -3.43 18.39 -27.56
C ARG A 132 -2.30 17.45 -27.17
N MET A 133 -2.65 16.26 -26.72
CA MET A 133 -1.75 15.15 -26.41
C MET A 133 -0.99 14.67 -27.67
N LYS A 134 0.30 14.40 -27.50
CA LYS A 134 1.18 13.74 -28.46
C LYS A 134 1.83 12.53 -27.81
N LYS A 135 1.77 11.37 -28.46
CA LYS A 135 2.46 10.14 -28.04
C LYS A 135 3.97 10.27 -28.29
N LEU A 136 4.79 9.87 -27.33
CA LEU A 136 6.26 9.92 -27.38
C LEU A 136 6.90 8.53 -27.47
N SER A 137 6.17 7.46 -27.21
CA SER A 137 6.72 6.10 -27.17
C SER A 137 5.87 5.11 -27.98
N GLU A 138 6.52 4.08 -28.49
CA GLU A 138 5.90 2.90 -29.12
C GLU A 138 6.57 1.65 -28.56
N VAL A 139 6.18 1.24 -27.33
CA VAL A 139 6.70 0.07 -26.63
C VAL A 139 5.60 -0.99 -26.57
N PRO A 140 5.72 -2.11 -27.31
CA PRO A 140 4.63 -3.09 -27.44
C PRO A 140 4.19 -3.74 -26.12
N ALA A 141 5.13 -3.98 -25.18
CA ALA A 141 4.82 -4.52 -23.87
C ALA A 141 4.17 -3.49 -22.93
N GLY A 142 4.08 -2.22 -23.37
CA GLY A 142 3.60 -1.12 -22.56
C GLY A 142 4.64 -0.56 -21.58
N ILE A 143 4.30 0.59 -21.01
CA ILE A 143 5.10 1.30 -20.00
C ILE A 143 4.22 1.48 -18.75
N SER A 144 4.70 1.04 -17.60
CA SER A 144 4.00 1.16 -16.31
C SER A 144 4.47 2.34 -15.44
N GLY A 145 5.67 2.86 -15.70
CA GLY A 145 6.25 4.01 -14.98
C GLY A 145 7.40 4.62 -15.76
N PHE A 146 7.69 5.91 -15.56
CA PHE A 146 8.85 6.58 -16.14
C PHE A 146 9.32 7.74 -15.26
N ALA A 147 10.61 8.10 -15.44
CA ALA A 147 11.20 9.33 -14.91
C ALA A 147 12.12 9.97 -15.96
N VAL A 148 11.92 11.25 -16.22
CA VAL A 148 12.76 12.03 -17.14
C VAL A 148 14.00 12.51 -16.39
N SER A 149 15.17 12.51 -17.05
CA SER A 149 16.40 13.08 -16.48
C SER A 149 16.26 14.58 -16.22
N PRO A 150 17.00 15.15 -15.22
CA PRO A 150 16.90 16.58 -14.90
C PRO A 150 17.11 17.55 -16.07
N ASP A 151 17.97 17.17 -17.04
CA ASP A 151 18.23 17.95 -18.26
C ASP A 151 17.29 17.62 -19.44
N GLU A 152 16.31 16.74 -19.22
CA GLU A 152 15.37 16.24 -20.24
C GLU A 152 16.02 15.61 -21.49
N SER A 153 17.26 15.14 -21.38
CA SER A 153 17.95 14.47 -22.50
C SER A 153 17.67 12.96 -22.57
N ARG A 154 17.24 12.36 -21.46
CA ARG A 154 16.97 10.92 -21.31
C ARG A 154 15.71 10.67 -20.51
N VAL A 155 15.18 9.47 -20.67
CA VAL A 155 14.11 8.91 -19.82
C VAL A 155 14.47 7.52 -19.40
N ILE A 156 14.20 7.18 -18.12
CA ILE A 156 14.11 5.80 -17.68
C ILE A 156 12.65 5.41 -17.62
N TYR A 157 12.32 4.21 -18.11
CA TYR A 157 10.97 3.69 -18.07
C TYR A 157 10.91 2.22 -17.71
N ILE A 158 9.80 1.79 -17.13
CA ILE A 158 9.52 0.41 -16.72
C ILE A 158 8.66 -0.25 -17.79
N SER A 159 9.09 -1.42 -18.24
CA SER A 159 8.35 -2.31 -19.14
C SER A 159 8.54 -3.75 -18.66
N SER A 160 8.38 -4.76 -19.52
CA SER A 160 8.59 -6.16 -19.16
C SER A 160 9.35 -6.94 -20.24
N ILE A 161 9.95 -8.06 -19.81
CA ILE A 161 10.46 -9.10 -20.69
C ILE A 161 9.73 -10.42 -20.41
N LYS A 162 9.72 -11.32 -21.38
CA LYS A 162 9.19 -12.66 -21.19
C LYS A 162 10.02 -13.43 -20.14
N ASN A 163 9.34 -14.08 -19.20
CA ASN A 163 9.98 -14.99 -18.26
C ASN A 163 10.26 -16.34 -18.94
N THR A 164 11.51 -16.59 -19.27
CA THR A 164 11.95 -17.84 -19.90
C THR A 164 12.03 -19.04 -18.94
N ALA A 165 11.86 -18.83 -17.63
CA ALA A 165 11.75 -19.90 -16.64
C ALA A 165 10.33 -20.45 -16.50
N LEU A 166 9.35 -19.83 -17.16
CA LEU A 166 7.94 -20.28 -17.22
C LEU A 166 7.52 -20.37 -18.68
N GLU A 167 7.36 -21.58 -19.18
CA GLU A 167 7.02 -21.85 -20.57
C GLU A 167 5.52 -22.13 -20.76
N THR A 168 4.99 -21.73 -21.92
CA THR A 168 3.69 -22.13 -22.41
C THR A 168 3.83 -23.16 -23.53
N PRO A 169 2.79 -23.93 -23.88
CA PRO A 169 2.88 -24.89 -24.98
C PRO A 169 3.29 -24.27 -26.32
N ALA A 170 2.87 -23.01 -26.58
CA ALA A 170 3.24 -22.28 -27.78
C ALA A 170 4.76 -21.96 -27.88
N ASP A 171 5.47 -21.96 -26.76
CA ASP A 171 6.91 -21.72 -26.73
C ASP A 171 7.71 -22.93 -27.29
N SER A 172 7.20 -24.14 -27.06
CA SER A 172 7.79 -25.36 -27.58
C SER A 172 7.26 -25.73 -28.96
N ASP A 173 5.98 -25.49 -29.25
CA ASP A 173 5.33 -25.72 -30.53
C ASP A 173 4.29 -24.64 -30.82
N PRO A 174 4.55 -23.71 -31.76
CA PRO A 174 3.60 -22.65 -32.14
C PRO A 174 2.22 -23.15 -32.61
N ALA A 175 2.10 -24.42 -33.01
CA ALA A 175 0.80 -25.00 -33.36
C ALA A 175 -0.09 -25.26 -32.14
N LEU A 176 0.48 -25.17 -30.92
CA LEU A 176 -0.23 -25.33 -29.65
C LEU A 176 -0.63 -24.01 -29.01
N ASP A 177 -0.83 -22.94 -29.78
CA ASP A 177 -1.17 -21.59 -29.32
C ASP A 177 -2.48 -21.51 -28.51
N LYS A 178 -3.35 -22.52 -28.63
CA LYS A 178 -4.61 -22.65 -27.88
C LYS A 178 -4.53 -23.54 -26.64
N ALA A 179 -3.42 -24.23 -26.44
CA ALA A 179 -3.24 -25.07 -25.27
C ALA A 179 -2.94 -24.16 -24.05
N GLN A 180 -3.62 -24.41 -22.93
CA GLN A 180 -3.50 -23.64 -21.71
C GLN A 180 -2.76 -24.46 -20.65
N ALA A 181 -1.44 -24.27 -20.59
CA ALA A 181 -0.58 -24.89 -19.58
C ALA A 181 0.59 -23.99 -19.26
N TYR A 182 1.14 -24.15 -18.07
CA TYR A 182 2.41 -23.56 -17.66
C TYR A 182 3.38 -24.68 -17.27
N THR A 183 4.61 -24.58 -17.72
CA THR A 183 5.68 -25.53 -17.39
C THR A 183 6.86 -24.80 -16.80
N THR A 184 7.34 -25.26 -15.66
CA THR A 184 8.53 -24.69 -15.00
C THR A 184 9.33 -25.78 -14.27
N GLU A 185 10.65 -25.58 -14.18
CA GLU A 185 11.57 -26.36 -13.35
C GLU A 185 12.18 -25.48 -12.23
N SER A 186 11.60 -24.27 -12.00
CA SER A 186 12.12 -23.27 -11.05
C SER A 186 11.03 -22.79 -10.12
N LEU A 187 11.43 -22.25 -8.95
CA LEU A 187 10.56 -21.54 -8.05
C LEU A 187 10.28 -20.11 -8.54
N MET A 188 9.36 -19.41 -7.86
CA MET A 188 8.85 -18.06 -8.22
C MET A 188 8.17 -18.06 -9.58
N TYR A 189 7.37 -19.08 -9.81
CA TYR A 189 6.50 -19.19 -11.00
C TYR A 189 5.17 -18.41 -10.85
N ARG A 190 4.81 -18.04 -9.63
CA ARG A 190 3.66 -17.19 -9.27
C ARG A 190 4.10 -16.05 -8.39
N HIS A 191 3.42 -14.92 -8.44
CA HIS A 191 3.59 -13.83 -7.52
C HIS A 191 2.28 -13.10 -7.30
N TRP A 192 1.92 -12.82 -6.08
CA TRP A 192 0.70 -12.14 -5.66
C TRP A 192 -0.59 -12.76 -6.23
N ASP A 193 -0.96 -12.44 -7.49
CA ASP A 193 -2.21 -12.84 -8.16
C ASP A 193 -2.02 -13.38 -9.58
N HIS A 194 -0.80 -13.52 -10.04
CA HIS A 194 -0.51 -13.91 -11.41
C HIS A 194 0.59 -14.97 -11.53
N TRP A 195 0.55 -15.70 -12.63
CA TRP A 195 1.67 -16.51 -13.08
C TRP A 195 2.71 -15.58 -13.70
N ARG A 196 3.95 -15.67 -13.27
CA ARG A 196 5.04 -14.80 -13.71
C ARG A 196 5.47 -15.11 -15.15
N THR A 197 4.58 -14.86 -16.11
CA THR A 197 4.87 -15.01 -17.54
C THR A 197 5.81 -13.92 -18.06
N GLU A 198 5.89 -12.81 -17.33
CA GLU A 198 6.75 -11.66 -17.61
C GLU A 198 7.54 -11.28 -16.36
N VAL A 199 8.64 -10.54 -16.56
CA VAL A 199 9.48 -9.97 -15.50
C VAL A 199 9.63 -8.48 -15.76
N PRO A 200 9.36 -7.59 -14.78
CA PRO A 200 9.53 -6.16 -14.95
C PRO A 200 11.00 -5.79 -15.19
N ARG A 201 11.22 -4.85 -16.10
CA ARG A 201 12.54 -4.37 -16.52
C ARG A 201 12.54 -2.86 -16.72
N SER A 202 13.67 -2.25 -16.44
CA SER A 202 13.85 -0.80 -16.62
C SER A 202 14.83 -0.48 -17.74
N TYR A 203 14.44 0.47 -18.57
CA TYR A 203 15.14 0.85 -19.79
C TYR A 203 15.45 2.34 -19.81
N VAL A 204 16.62 2.71 -20.33
CA VAL A 204 16.99 4.10 -20.61
C VAL A 204 16.92 4.34 -22.10
N ALA A 205 16.28 5.44 -22.50
CA ALA A 205 16.18 5.90 -23.90
C ALA A 205 16.48 7.39 -24.02
N PRO A 206 16.87 7.88 -25.22
CA PRO A 206 16.90 9.30 -25.52
C PRO A 206 15.51 9.91 -25.37
N PHE A 207 15.43 11.16 -24.88
CA PHE A 207 14.16 11.84 -24.67
C PHE A 207 14.07 13.14 -25.50
N GLY A 208 12.89 13.42 -26.02
CA GLY A 208 12.56 14.67 -26.72
C GLY A 208 12.93 14.76 -28.21
N ALA A 209 13.92 14.04 -28.69
CA ALA A 209 14.39 14.12 -30.09
C ALA A 209 13.75 13.06 -31.01
N GLU A 210 13.55 11.85 -30.52
CA GLU A 210 13.05 10.69 -31.26
C GLU A 210 11.93 9.99 -30.49
N GLU A 211 11.10 9.20 -31.19
CA GLU A 211 10.11 8.32 -30.54
C GLU A 211 10.84 7.21 -29.76
N ILE A 212 10.42 6.98 -28.54
CA ILE A 212 10.97 5.94 -27.67
C ILE A 212 10.46 4.59 -28.16
N THR A 213 11.38 3.69 -28.51
CA THR A 213 11.11 2.35 -28.99
C THR A 213 12.07 1.35 -28.34
N PRO A 214 11.79 0.03 -28.36
CA PRO A 214 12.76 -0.95 -27.89
C PRO A 214 14.13 -0.87 -28.60
N ASP A 215 14.16 -0.46 -29.88
CA ASP A 215 15.39 -0.42 -30.69
C ASP A 215 16.37 0.67 -30.24
N ASN A 216 15.89 1.76 -29.63
CA ASN A 216 16.75 2.85 -29.11
C ASN A 216 16.79 2.91 -27.59
N SER A 217 16.36 1.85 -26.92
CA SER A 217 16.34 1.72 -25.46
C SER A 217 17.40 0.71 -24.97
N VAL A 218 18.01 0.99 -23.83
CA VAL A 218 19.02 0.15 -23.19
C VAL A 218 18.45 -0.41 -21.89
N ASP A 219 18.40 -1.75 -21.77
CA ASP A 219 18.10 -2.44 -20.52
C ASP A 219 19.24 -2.26 -19.54
N ILE A 220 19.01 -1.59 -18.41
CA ILE A 220 20.06 -1.28 -17.43
C ILE A 220 20.56 -2.48 -16.65
N LEU A 221 19.80 -3.59 -16.64
CA LEU A 221 20.26 -4.86 -16.05
C LEU A 221 21.00 -5.76 -17.04
N GLY A 222 20.99 -5.40 -18.33
CA GLY A 222 21.61 -6.17 -19.40
C GLY A 222 20.84 -7.44 -19.75
N GLU A 223 21.31 -8.13 -20.80
CA GLU A 223 20.69 -9.35 -21.32
C GLU A 223 21.08 -10.60 -20.53
N GLY A 224 20.31 -11.68 -20.70
CA GLY A 224 20.66 -13.03 -20.24
C GLY A 224 20.40 -13.30 -18.76
N ASN A 225 19.63 -12.45 -18.08
CA ASN A 225 19.18 -12.67 -16.72
C ASN A 225 17.68 -12.41 -16.58
N LEU A 226 17.09 -12.89 -15.47
CA LEU A 226 15.66 -12.71 -15.13
C LEU A 226 15.51 -11.88 -13.83
N TYR A 227 16.47 -11.00 -13.54
CA TYR A 227 16.34 -10.07 -12.42
C TYR A 227 15.21 -9.07 -12.69
N GLU A 228 14.44 -8.77 -11.68
CA GLU A 228 13.35 -7.81 -11.76
C GLU A 228 13.80 -6.40 -11.38
N LEU A 229 13.23 -5.41 -12.05
CA LEU A 229 13.39 -4.02 -11.72
C LEU A 229 12.22 -3.20 -12.32
N PRO A 230 11.33 -2.66 -11.48
CA PRO A 230 11.32 -2.65 -10.01
C PRO A 230 11.01 -4.01 -9.38
N LEU A 231 11.12 -4.07 -8.04
CA LEU A 231 10.84 -5.27 -7.25
C LEU A 231 9.33 -5.54 -7.20
N GLU A 232 8.89 -6.73 -7.53
CA GLU A 232 7.50 -7.15 -7.36
C GLU A 232 7.18 -7.46 -5.88
N PRO A 233 5.87 -7.39 -5.45
CA PRO A 233 4.70 -7.06 -6.27
C PRO A 233 4.35 -5.56 -6.28
N TYR A 234 4.98 -4.72 -5.48
CA TYR A 234 4.54 -3.34 -5.24
C TYR A 234 5.52 -2.27 -5.67
N GLY A 235 6.72 -2.64 -6.09
CA GLY A 235 7.72 -1.68 -6.54
C GLY A 235 7.34 -0.96 -7.84
N GLY A 236 7.72 0.29 -7.96
CA GLY A 236 7.47 1.15 -9.10
C GLY A 236 8.65 2.09 -9.40
N ILE A 237 8.34 3.22 -10.01
CA ILE A 237 9.35 4.18 -10.44
C ILE A 237 10.12 4.82 -9.27
N GLU A 238 9.58 4.79 -8.05
CA GLU A 238 10.23 5.26 -6.83
C GLU A 238 11.51 4.48 -6.49
N GLN A 239 11.65 3.27 -7.02
CA GLN A 239 12.86 2.45 -6.86
C GLN A 239 13.99 2.83 -7.82
N LEU A 240 13.78 3.86 -8.66
CA LEU A 240 14.74 4.38 -9.63
C LEU A 240 14.87 5.89 -9.49
N SER A 241 16.07 6.38 -9.24
CA SER A 241 16.32 7.79 -8.97
C SER A 241 17.45 8.34 -9.85
N TRP A 242 17.14 9.37 -10.65
CA TRP A 242 18.15 10.11 -11.40
C TRP A 242 19.06 10.92 -10.47
N ALA A 243 20.36 10.84 -10.69
CA ALA A 243 21.29 11.78 -10.11
C ALA A 243 21.14 13.17 -10.79
N PRO A 244 21.52 14.28 -10.10
CA PRO A 244 21.41 15.62 -10.65
C PRO A 244 22.22 15.86 -11.92
N ASP A 245 23.21 15.00 -12.20
CA ASP A 245 24.05 15.09 -13.41
C ASP A 245 23.39 14.52 -14.68
N SER A 246 22.15 14.00 -14.59
CA SER A 246 21.40 13.37 -15.70
C SER A 246 22.11 12.20 -16.39
N ARG A 247 23.14 11.65 -15.74
CA ARG A 247 23.96 10.55 -16.24
C ARG A 247 23.82 9.29 -15.39
N HIS A 248 23.79 9.44 -14.07
CA HIS A 248 23.75 8.31 -13.15
C HIS A 248 22.33 8.03 -12.66
N ILE A 249 21.99 6.74 -12.49
CA ILE A 249 20.70 6.28 -11.96
C ILE A 249 20.96 5.36 -10.80
N ALA A 250 20.47 5.73 -9.61
CA ALA A 250 20.41 4.81 -8.47
C ALA A 250 19.16 3.95 -8.57
N TYR A 251 19.27 2.65 -8.26
CA TYR A 251 18.15 1.73 -8.29
C TYR A 251 18.28 0.59 -7.29
N SER A 252 17.13 0.04 -6.86
CA SER A 252 17.04 -1.14 -5.99
C SER A 252 16.88 -2.39 -6.84
N CYS A 253 17.65 -3.44 -6.60
CA CYS A 253 17.49 -4.69 -7.36
C CYS A 253 17.84 -5.92 -6.51
N LYS A 254 16.99 -6.94 -6.63
CA LYS A 254 17.21 -8.30 -6.09
C LYS A 254 17.82 -9.16 -7.18
N LYS A 255 19.17 -9.26 -7.23
CA LYS A 255 19.88 -10.05 -8.24
C LYS A 255 19.94 -11.53 -7.88
N LEU A 256 18.78 -12.12 -7.59
CA LEU A 256 18.56 -13.50 -7.23
C LEU A 256 17.54 -14.14 -8.18
N THR A 257 17.54 -15.47 -8.29
CA THR A 257 16.58 -16.24 -9.10
C THR A 257 16.29 -17.59 -8.46
N GLY A 258 15.18 -18.22 -8.86
CA GLY A 258 14.83 -19.58 -8.43
C GLY A 258 14.71 -19.71 -6.92
N ILE A 259 15.39 -20.72 -6.34
CA ILE A 259 15.31 -21.00 -4.91
C ILE A 259 15.91 -19.89 -4.05
N GLU A 260 16.96 -19.22 -4.51
CA GLU A 260 17.57 -18.10 -3.78
C GLU A 260 16.59 -16.94 -3.69
N TYR A 261 15.92 -16.61 -4.79
CA TYR A 261 14.87 -15.61 -4.79
C TYR A 261 13.72 -15.96 -3.83
N ALA A 262 13.27 -17.23 -3.86
CA ALA A 262 12.11 -17.68 -3.09
C ALA A 262 12.29 -17.61 -1.56
N PHE A 263 13.53 -17.64 -1.07
CA PHE A 263 13.84 -17.65 0.37
C PHE A 263 14.54 -16.39 0.88
N SER A 264 14.74 -15.39 0.04
CA SER A 264 15.48 -14.18 0.39
C SER A 264 14.63 -12.94 0.08
N THR A 265 14.74 -11.92 0.92
CA THR A 265 14.28 -10.55 0.64
C THR A 265 15.44 -9.64 0.22
N ASN A 266 16.66 -10.17 0.08
CA ASN A 266 17.85 -9.38 -0.17
C ASN A 266 17.77 -8.59 -1.47
N SER A 267 17.77 -7.27 -1.36
CA SER A 267 17.99 -6.32 -2.46
C SER A 267 19.10 -5.35 -2.09
N CYS A 268 19.80 -4.87 -3.10
CA CYS A 268 20.89 -3.90 -2.92
C CYS A 268 20.63 -2.66 -3.76
N ILE A 269 21.27 -1.55 -3.35
CA ILE A 269 21.31 -0.31 -4.13
C ILE A 269 22.49 -0.38 -5.10
N TYR A 270 22.22 -0.06 -6.34
CA TYR A 270 23.18 0.04 -7.44
C TYR A 270 23.10 1.43 -8.07
N VAL A 271 24.19 1.87 -8.69
CA VAL A 271 24.23 3.06 -9.54
C VAL A 271 24.68 2.66 -10.94
N TYR A 272 23.83 2.93 -11.93
CA TYR A 272 24.09 2.73 -13.36
C TYR A 272 24.61 4.01 -13.99
N ASP A 273 25.65 3.91 -14.81
CA ASP A 273 26.19 5.03 -15.60
C ASP A 273 25.72 4.90 -17.05
N CYS A 274 24.89 5.82 -17.49
CA CYS A 274 24.31 5.82 -18.85
C CYS A 274 25.34 6.03 -19.98
N GLU A 275 26.55 6.55 -19.71
CA GLU A 275 27.58 6.74 -20.73
C GLU A 275 28.46 5.51 -20.92
N SER A 276 28.88 4.88 -19.83
CA SER A 276 29.74 3.70 -19.89
C SER A 276 28.96 2.39 -19.96
N GLY A 277 27.67 2.38 -19.58
CA GLY A 277 26.88 1.16 -19.37
C GLY A 277 27.31 0.36 -18.14
N GLY A 278 28.17 0.93 -17.29
CA GLY A 278 28.67 0.26 -16.09
C GLY A 278 27.75 0.42 -14.89
N THR A 279 27.81 -0.55 -13.98
CA THR A 279 27.05 -0.54 -12.74
C THR A 279 27.98 -0.69 -11.54
N VAL A 280 27.79 0.12 -10.49
CA VAL A 280 28.49 0.06 -9.22
C VAL A 280 27.50 -0.33 -8.13
N ALA A 281 27.83 -1.31 -7.29
CA ALA A 281 27.07 -1.64 -6.10
C ALA A 281 27.38 -0.60 -5.00
N VAL A 282 26.34 0.03 -4.47
CA VAL A 282 26.42 0.96 -3.33
C VAL A 282 26.35 0.16 -2.03
N THR A 283 25.47 -0.84 -1.98
CA THR A 283 25.33 -1.71 -0.83
C THR A 283 25.64 -3.16 -1.20
N THR A 284 26.10 -3.92 -0.21
CA THR A 284 26.37 -5.35 -0.27
C THR A 284 25.87 -6.04 0.99
N SER A 285 24.90 -5.40 1.68
CA SER A 285 24.24 -5.94 2.86
C SER A 285 23.45 -7.20 2.51
N GLY A 286 23.22 -8.06 3.49
CA GLY A 286 22.34 -9.23 3.31
C GLY A 286 20.86 -8.89 3.50
N GLY A 287 20.51 -7.61 3.68
CA GLY A 287 19.17 -7.18 4.01
C GLY A 287 18.37 -6.67 2.79
N TYR A 288 17.35 -5.89 3.05
CA TYR A 288 16.45 -5.32 2.04
C TYR A 288 16.67 -3.82 1.94
N ASP A 289 17.39 -3.40 0.88
CA ASP A 289 17.67 -1.99 0.59
C ASP A 289 16.78 -1.52 -0.57
N THR A 290 16.05 -0.41 -0.38
CA THR A 290 15.07 0.09 -1.36
C THR A 290 15.00 1.61 -1.37
N ASP A 291 14.31 2.18 -2.38
CA ASP A 291 13.92 3.58 -2.53
C ASP A 291 15.10 4.55 -2.42
N PRO A 292 16.12 4.42 -3.30
CA PRO A 292 17.26 5.31 -3.29
C PRO A 292 16.88 6.73 -3.71
N ALA A 293 17.35 7.74 -2.95
CA ALA A 293 17.09 9.15 -3.22
C ALA A 293 18.37 9.97 -3.17
N TRP A 294 18.68 10.68 -4.24
CA TRP A 294 19.82 11.60 -4.32
C TRP A 294 19.54 12.91 -3.61
N SER A 295 20.54 13.46 -2.91
CA SER A 295 20.52 14.87 -2.55
C SER A 295 20.56 15.76 -3.81
N GLY A 296 19.96 16.95 -3.74
CA GLY A 296 19.87 17.83 -4.91
C GLY A 296 21.21 18.29 -5.50
N ASP A 297 22.29 18.18 -4.73
CA ASP A 297 23.66 18.49 -5.18
C ASP A 297 24.48 17.25 -5.57
N GLY A 298 23.90 16.06 -5.46
CA GLY A 298 24.54 14.78 -5.81
C GLY A 298 25.69 14.36 -4.88
N ARG A 299 25.84 14.99 -3.72
CA ARG A 299 26.91 14.64 -2.76
C ARG A 299 26.50 13.54 -1.77
N HIS A 300 25.22 13.21 -1.70
CA HIS A 300 24.71 12.16 -0.85
C HIS A 300 23.66 11.31 -1.58
N LEU A 301 23.62 10.04 -1.21
CA LEU A 301 22.57 9.11 -1.56
C LEU A 301 21.98 8.53 -0.28
N ALA A 302 20.67 8.58 -0.12
CA ALA A 302 19.95 7.97 0.98
C ALA A 302 19.05 6.84 0.47
N TRP A 303 18.71 5.88 1.34
CA TRP A 303 17.79 4.78 1.05
C TRP A 303 17.17 4.20 2.31
N ILE A 304 16.12 3.42 2.16
CA ILE A 304 15.50 2.64 3.22
C ILE A 304 16.18 1.28 3.30
N SER A 305 16.51 0.80 4.50
CA SER A 305 17.22 -0.46 4.69
C SER A 305 16.65 -1.29 5.84
N MET A 306 16.38 -2.56 5.59
CA MET A 306 16.20 -3.58 6.62
C MET A 306 17.48 -4.41 6.74
N GLU A 307 17.80 -4.89 7.93
CA GLU A 307 19.10 -5.54 8.20
C GLU A 307 19.09 -7.04 7.87
N ARG A 308 17.94 -7.71 8.10
CA ARG A 308 17.86 -9.18 8.14
C ARG A 308 17.20 -9.73 6.87
N ASP A 309 17.91 -10.60 6.18
CA ASP A 309 17.39 -11.29 5.00
C ASP A 309 16.22 -12.23 5.34
N GLY A 310 15.19 -12.22 4.51
CA GLY A 310 13.97 -13.02 4.67
C GLY A 310 12.94 -12.44 5.63
N TYR A 311 13.25 -11.39 6.37
CA TYR A 311 12.37 -10.78 7.36
C TYR A 311 11.71 -9.49 6.85
N GLU A 312 10.48 -9.56 6.36
CA GLU A 312 9.74 -8.40 5.82
C GLU A 312 9.31 -7.37 6.88
N ALA A 313 9.30 -7.76 8.15
CA ALA A 313 8.94 -6.87 9.25
C ALA A 313 10.14 -6.36 10.05
N ASP A 314 11.33 -6.40 9.47
CA ASP A 314 12.49 -5.78 10.08
C ASP A 314 12.35 -4.25 10.12
N ARG A 315 13.13 -3.60 10.99
CA ARG A 315 13.08 -2.15 11.13
C ARG A 315 13.59 -1.45 9.85
N GLN A 316 12.77 -0.60 9.29
CA GLN A 316 13.11 0.23 8.14
C GLN A 316 13.96 1.43 8.59
N ARG A 317 15.27 1.37 8.30
CA ARG A 317 16.27 2.35 8.73
C ARG A 317 16.52 3.38 7.62
N LEU A 318 16.81 4.63 8.00
CA LEU A 318 17.30 5.65 7.08
C LEU A 318 18.82 5.53 6.96
N MET A 319 19.27 5.05 5.80
CA MET A 319 20.71 4.96 5.47
C MET A 319 21.14 6.11 4.57
N VAL A 320 22.40 6.52 4.72
CA VAL A 320 23.02 7.56 3.89
C VAL A 320 24.49 7.25 3.64
N CYS A 321 25.00 7.64 2.48
CA CYS A 321 26.43 7.67 2.18
C CYS A 321 26.80 8.96 1.44
N GLU A 322 28.08 9.34 1.56
CA GLU A 322 28.65 10.38 0.70
C GLU A 322 28.88 9.85 -0.71
N THR A 323 28.70 10.71 -1.70
CA THR A 323 28.91 10.40 -3.11
C THR A 323 29.66 11.49 -3.82
N SER A 324 30.33 11.14 -4.93
CA SER A 324 30.88 12.11 -5.86
C SER A 324 30.56 11.67 -7.28
N LEU A 325 30.10 12.63 -8.09
CA LEU A 325 29.80 12.49 -9.51
C LEU A 325 30.94 13.06 -10.39
N ASP A 326 31.93 13.71 -9.78
CA ASP A 326 33.05 14.35 -10.49
C ASP A 326 34.07 13.33 -10.97
N GLY A 327 34.27 13.23 -12.29
CA GLY A 327 35.25 12.33 -12.89
C GLY A 327 34.88 10.85 -12.87
N GLY A 328 33.64 10.54 -12.54
CA GLY A 328 33.07 9.20 -12.38
C GLY A 328 32.47 8.98 -11.00
N PHE A 329 31.50 8.05 -10.92
CA PHE A 329 30.82 7.77 -9.67
C PHE A 329 31.73 7.13 -8.62
N THR A 330 31.76 7.71 -7.42
CA THR A 330 32.38 7.12 -6.22
C THR A 330 31.42 7.18 -5.04
N VAL A 331 31.51 6.21 -4.14
CA VAL A 331 30.65 6.06 -2.98
C VAL A 331 31.48 5.88 -1.71
N GLY A 332 31.11 6.59 -0.65
CA GLY A 332 31.64 6.42 0.70
C GLY A 332 30.98 5.29 1.47
N GLU A 333 31.41 5.09 2.72
CA GLU A 333 30.83 4.05 3.59
C GLU A 333 29.39 4.37 3.97
N PRO A 334 28.43 3.45 3.78
CA PRO A 334 27.07 3.58 4.26
C PRO A 334 26.97 3.68 5.77
N ARG A 335 26.10 4.56 6.27
CA ARG A 335 25.79 4.66 7.70
C ARG A 335 24.30 4.84 7.95
N GLU A 336 23.82 4.28 9.05
CA GLU A 336 22.49 4.60 9.56
C GLU A 336 22.49 6.01 10.15
N LEU A 337 21.49 6.81 9.78
CA LEU A 337 21.48 8.22 10.17
C LEU A 337 21.17 8.41 11.66
N ASN A 338 20.24 7.62 12.22
CA ASN A 338 19.96 7.60 13.66
C ASN A 338 19.65 6.18 14.17
N PRO A 339 20.65 5.45 14.72
CA PRO A 339 20.43 4.09 15.24
C PRO A 339 19.47 3.99 16.43
N ASN A 340 19.15 5.13 17.08
CA ASN A 340 18.22 5.16 18.22
C ASN A 340 16.75 5.44 17.81
N PHE A 341 16.49 5.68 16.55
CA PHE A 341 15.11 5.84 16.06
C PHE A 341 14.48 4.46 15.88
N ASP A 342 13.60 4.07 16.79
CA ASP A 342 13.06 2.71 16.91
C ASP A 342 11.71 2.51 16.19
N ASN A 343 11.45 3.29 15.14
CA ASN A 343 10.28 3.13 14.27
C ASN A 343 10.70 2.96 12.81
N ASP A 344 9.78 2.47 12.00
CA ASP A 344 9.97 2.36 10.55
C ASP A 344 9.88 3.73 9.89
N ILE A 345 10.69 3.97 8.88
CA ILE A 345 10.60 5.16 8.03
C ILE A 345 9.96 4.81 6.68
N ALA A 346 9.29 5.80 6.07
CA ALA A 346 8.74 5.69 4.74
C ALA A 346 8.91 7.01 3.98
N GLY A 347 9.30 6.91 2.70
CA GLY A 347 9.54 8.02 1.79
C GLY A 347 10.73 8.89 2.22
N ILE A 348 11.57 9.26 1.27
CA ILE A 348 12.76 10.08 1.49
C ILE A 348 12.66 11.31 0.60
N VAL A 349 12.64 12.50 1.21
CA VAL A 349 12.54 13.77 0.49
C VAL A 349 13.63 14.73 0.97
N TRP A 350 14.59 14.99 0.09
CA TRP A 350 15.69 15.91 0.38
C TRP A 350 15.30 17.37 0.26
N ASN A 351 15.80 18.19 1.18
CA ASN A 351 15.77 19.65 1.11
C ASN A 351 17.12 20.22 1.60
N GLY A 352 18.06 20.42 0.69
CA GLY A 352 19.45 20.73 1.05
C GLY A 352 20.08 19.57 1.81
N ASP A 353 20.56 19.83 3.04
CA ASP A 353 21.16 18.83 3.93
C ASP A 353 20.15 18.19 4.91
N GLU A 354 18.86 18.46 4.73
CA GLU A 354 17.76 17.92 5.53
C GLU A 354 17.00 16.84 4.75
N ILE A 355 16.53 15.82 5.44
CA ILE A 355 15.69 14.74 4.89
C ILE A 355 14.37 14.72 5.62
N PHE A 356 13.28 14.85 4.88
CA PHE A 356 11.92 14.66 5.38
C PHE A 356 11.43 13.24 5.06
N PHE A 357 10.71 12.63 6.00
CA PHE A 357 10.15 11.29 5.86
C PHE A 357 8.92 11.15 6.77
N SER A 358 8.10 10.14 6.55
CA SER A 358 7.01 9.77 7.45
C SER A 358 7.34 8.55 8.29
N SER A 359 6.69 8.42 9.44
CA SER A 359 6.83 7.28 10.35
C SER A 359 5.57 7.09 11.18
N LEU A 360 5.15 5.84 11.35
CA LEU A 360 4.13 5.48 12.32
C LEU A 360 4.69 5.60 13.74
N VAL A 361 3.92 6.21 14.64
CA VAL A 361 4.33 6.49 16.02
C VAL A 361 3.34 5.93 17.04
N SER A 362 3.72 5.92 18.31
CA SER A 362 2.99 5.26 19.41
C SER A 362 1.58 5.78 19.67
N GLU A 363 1.20 6.92 19.13
CA GLU A 363 -0.17 7.43 19.10
C GLU A 363 -1.04 6.70 18.06
N ALA A 364 -0.47 5.73 17.32
CA ALA A 364 -1.06 5.04 16.19
C ALA A 364 -1.53 6.02 15.10
N VAL A 365 -0.65 6.95 14.73
CA VAL A 365 -0.78 7.89 13.61
C VAL A 365 0.52 7.93 12.83
N GLN A 366 0.46 8.28 11.54
CA GLN A 366 1.64 8.50 10.72
C GLN A 366 2.05 9.98 10.79
N ALA A 367 3.25 10.22 11.29
CA ALA A 367 3.80 11.57 11.54
C ALA A 367 4.93 11.90 10.58
N ILE A 368 5.12 13.17 10.25
CA ILE A 368 6.27 13.64 9.47
C ILE A 368 7.42 13.98 10.40
N PHE A 369 8.62 13.58 10.01
CA PHE A 369 9.90 13.87 10.66
C PHE A 369 10.84 14.60 9.71
N CYS A 370 11.80 15.32 10.31
CA CYS A 370 12.93 15.90 9.61
C CYS A 370 14.22 15.38 10.28
N ALA A 371 15.18 14.91 9.48
CA ALA A 371 16.49 14.49 9.90
C ALA A 371 17.57 15.39 9.31
N ASP A 372 18.59 15.76 10.07
CA ASP A 372 19.82 16.35 9.55
C ASP A 372 20.91 15.29 9.31
N LEU A 373 21.93 15.64 8.56
CA LEU A 373 23.07 14.74 8.31
C LEU A 373 23.88 14.39 9.57
N GLY A 374 23.69 15.10 10.67
CA GLY A 374 24.25 14.77 11.98
C GLY A 374 23.50 13.67 12.71
N GLY A 375 22.32 13.27 12.21
CA GLY A 375 21.47 12.23 12.79
C GLY A 375 20.47 12.75 13.82
N GLN A 376 20.30 14.05 13.97
CA GLN A 376 19.21 14.61 14.76
C GLN A 376 17.89 14.42 13.98
N MET A 377 16.91 13.77 14.61
CA MET A 377 15.58 13.59 14.04
C MET A 377 14.55 14.31 14.89
N LEU A 378 13.74 15.15 14.26
CA LEU A 378 12.69 15.95 14.90
C LEU A 378 11.34 15.64 14.29
N ARG A 379 10.33 15.39 15.11
CA ARG A 379 8.94 15.29 14.67
C ARG A 379 8.45 16.67 14.26
N VAL A 380 7.87 16.76 13.06
CA VAL A 380 7.32 18.00 12.47
C VAL A 380 5.85 18.15 12.81
N THR A 381 5.07 17.10 12.60
CA THR A 381 3.63 17.10 12.91
C THR A 381 3.38 17.00 14.41
N ARG A 382 2.33 17.66 14.89
CA ARG A 382 2.04 17.73 16.32
C ARG A 382 1.45 16.41 16.84
N PRO A 383 1.79 16.03 18.10
CA PRO A 383 1.24 14.81 18.72
C PRO A 383 -0.29 14.81 18.94
N ASP A 384 -0.91 15.99 18.95
CA ASP A 384 -2.36 16.17 19.14
C ASP A 384 -3.17 16.15 17.82
N TRP A 385 -2.52 15.86 16.69
CA TRP A 385 -3.17 15.70 15.39
C TRP A 385 -3.47 14.24 15.11
N ASN A 386 -4.74 13.88 15.06
CA ASN A 386 -5.23 12.54 14.75
C ASN A 386 -5.39 12.36 13.24
N PHE A 387 -4.26 12.38 12.52
CA PHE A 387 -4.20 12.17 11.07
C PHE A 387 -3.00 11.32 10.72
N ASP A 388 -3.11 10.57 9.64
CA ASP A 388 -1.95 9.99 8.97
C ASP A 388 -1.47 10.95 7.88
N PHE A 389 -0.21 11.37 7.96
CA PHE A 389 0.45 12.21 6.98
C PHE A 389 1.45 11.39 6.17
N ASP A 390 1.37 11.48 4.85
CA ASP A 390 2.41 10.91 3.99
C ASP A 390 3.69 11.78 4.03
N SER A 391 4.78 11.24 3.51
CA SER A 391 5.98 12.04 3.26
C SER A 391 5.67 13.19 2.31
N PRO A 392 6.26 14.38 2.50
CA PRO A 392 5.95 15.51 1.65
C PRO A 392 6.36 15.23 0.19
N PHE A 393 5.51 15.61 -0.75
CA PHE A 393 5.87 15.60 -2.17
C PHE A 393 6.62 16.87 -2.61
N ALA A 394 6.63 17.91 -1.78
CA ALA A 394 7.44 19.11 -1.99
C ALA A 394 7.73 19.83 -0.67
N VAL A 395 8.90 20.48 -0.62
CA VAL A 395 9.35 21.34 0.47
C VAL A 395 9.66 22.72 -0.06
N LEU A 396 8.94 23.73 0.42
CA LEU A 396 9.14 25.14 0.07
C LEU A 396 9.79 25.87 1.24
N LYS A 397 10.91 26.53 1.00
CA LYS A 397 11.65 27.28 2.04
C LYS A 397 11.69 28.78 1.68
N SER A 398 11.29 29.62 2.62
CA SER A 398 11.34 31.08 2.48
C SER A 398 11.90 31.71 3.78
N GLY A 399 13.19 32.02 3.79
CA GLY A 399 13.89 32.43 5.03
C GLY A 399 13.90 31.30 6.03
N ASP A 400 13.38 31.56 7.24
CA ASP A 400 13.29 30.59 8.34
C ASP A 400 11.94 29.81 8.33
N GLU A 401 11.03 30.14 7.40
CA GLU A 401 9.77 29.43 7.26
C GLU A 401 9.92 28.26 6.29
N VAL A 402 9.42 27.09 6.67
CA VAL A 402 9.33 25.90 5.82
C VAL A 402 7.88 25.52 5.67
N LYS A 403 7.46 25.27 4.43
CA LYS A 403 6.13 24.74 4.10
C LYS A 403 6.31 23.40 3.42
N LEU A 404 5.72 22.36 4.01
CA LEU A 404 5.62 21.04 3.41
C LEU A 404 4.29 20.92 2.66
N LEU A 405 4.33 20.43 1.45
CA LEU A 405 3.14 20.01 0.72
C LEU A 405 3.08 18.49 0.79
N THR A 406 2.01 17.97 1.37
CA THR A 406 1.85 16.53 1.61
C THR A 406 0.39 16.12 1.41
N SER A 407 0.11 14.83 1.52
CA SER A 407 -1.23 14.29 1.69
C SER A 407 -1.48 13.88 3.13
N TYR A 408 -2.76 13.87 3.53
CA TYR A 408 -3.19 13.39 4.83
C TYR A 408 -4.56 12.71 4.73
N GLN A 409 -4.87 11.89 5.70
CA GLN A 409 -6.13 11.15 5.80
C GLN A 409 -6.46 10.86 7.26
N SER A 410 -7.70 10.44 7.51
CA SER A 410 -8.10 9.94 8.82
C SER A 410 -9.16 8.85 8.71
N LEU A 411 -9.57 8.29 9.84
CA LEU A 411 -10.73 7.38 9.91
C LEU A 411 -12.03 8.06 9.46
N HIS A 412 -12.04 9.40 9.30
CA HIS A 412 -13.22 10.18 8.91
C HIS A 412 -13.28 10.55 7.43
N PHE A 413 -12.14 10.61 6.74
CA PHE A 413 -12.07 11.04 5.35
C PHE A 413 -10.86 10.40 4.62
N PRO A 414 -11.01 10.15 3.29
CA PRO A 414 -9.89 9.64 2.49
C PRO A 414 -8.86 10.73 2.21
N THR A 415 -7.79 10.36 1.53
CA THR A 415 -6.66 11.22 1.19
C THR A 415 -7.10 12.57 0.60
N GLU A 416 -6.61 13.64 1.22
CA GLU A 416 -6.68 15.02 0.76
C GLU A 416 -5.27 15.64 0.78
N LEU A 417 -5.04 16.69 -0.02
CA LEU A 417 -3.77 17.43 0.00
C LEU A 417 -3.80 18.50 1.07
N VAL A 418 -2.66 18.72 1.71
CA VAL A 418 -2.50 19.62 2.85
C VAL A 418 -1.14 20.31 2.82
N ALA A 419 -1.09 21.57 3.26
CA ALA A 419 0.16 22.27 3.56
C ALA A 419 0.42 22.25 5.07
N VAL A 420 1.65 21.92 5.46
CA VAL A 420 2.14 22.01 6.84
C VAL A 420 3.16 23.13 6.92
N ASP A 421 2.81 24.19 7.64
CA ASP A 421 3.67 25.35 7.85
C ASP A 421 4.48 25.18 9.13
N ILE A 422 5.80 25.25 9.02
CA ILE A 422 6.76 25.20 10.13
C ILE A 422 7.32 26.61 10.32
N ARG A 423 7.09 27.20 11.49
CA ARG A 423 7.52 28.54 11.85
C ARG A 423 8.13 28.53 13.24
N GLU A 424 8.89 29.56 13.59
CA GLU A 424 9.41 29.75 14.96
C GLU A 424 8.29 29.73 16.01
N SER A 425 7.08 30.21 15.66
CA SER A 425 5.89 30.20 16.53
C SER A 425 5.25 28.82 16.72
N GLY A 426 5.65 27.80 15.97
CA GLY A 426 5.11 26.44 15.98
C GLY A 426 4.64 25.97 14.62
N THR A 427 4.10 24.75 14.58
CA THR A 427 3.60 24.09 13.38
C THR A 427 2.08 24.21 13.27
N SER A 428 1.60 24.52 12.08
CA SER A 428 0.17 24.54 11.71
C SER A 428 -0.06 23.86 10.37
N TYR A 429 -1.31 23.49 10.07
CA TYR A 429 -1.66 22.95 8.76
C TYR A 429 -2.84 23.71 8.13
N SER A 430 -2.94 23.66 6.81
CA SER A 430 -4.06 24.16 6.04
C SER A 430 -4.40 23.19 4.91
N GLN A 431 -5.66 22.80 4.82
CA GLN A 431 -6.18 21.91 3.79
C GLN A 431 -6.11 22.59 2.43
N ILE A 432 -5.65 21.87 1.40
CA ILE A 432 -5.54 22.32 0.02
C ILE A 432 -6.71 21.82 -0.81
N THR A 433 -7.04 20.52 -0.69
CA THR A 433 -8.16 19.92 -1.43
C THR A 433 -9.30 19.50 -0.51
N SER A 434 -10.51 19.45 -1.06
CA SER A 434 -11.70 18.91 -0.42
C SER A 434 -12.52 18.12 -1.44
N GLU A 435 -11.86 17.12 -2.04
CA GLU A 435 -12.36 16.38 -3.20
C GLU A 435 -13.71 15.73 -2.93
N ASN A 436 -13.86 15.17 -1.74
CA ASN A 436 -15.02 14.37 -1.34
C ASN A 436 -16.02 15.10 -0.44
N ALA A 437 -15.85 16.40 -0.20
CA ALA A 437 -16.73 17.16 0.71
C ALA A 437 -18.21 17.08 0.30
N HIS A 438 -18.51 17.10 -1.01
CA HIS A 438 -19.89 17.03 -1.53
C HIS A 438 -20.64 15.72 -1.18
N ILE A 439 -19.91 14.66 -0.81
CA ILE A 439 -20.47 13.38 -0.31
C ILE A 439 -20.37 13.35 1.22
N LEU A 440 -19.20 13.66 1.78
CA LEU A 440 -18.91 13.53 3.21
C LEU A 440 -19.74 14.47 4.07
N ASP A 441 -20.07 15.68 3.57
CA ASP A 441 -20.92 16.67 4.25
C ASP A 441 -22.39 16.23 4.36
N GLN A 442 -22.81 15.19 3.64
CA GLN A 442 -24.13 14.61 3.74
C GLN A 442 -24.24 13.55 4.85
N LEU A 443 -23.10 13.12 5.43
CA LEU A 443 -23.03 12.02 6.40
C LEU A 443 -23.09 12.56 7.84
N ASP A 444 -23.80 11.83 8.69
CA ASP A 444 -23.71 12.04 10.14
C ASP A 444 -22.29 11.76 10.65
N GLU A 445 -21.87 12.50 11.66
CA GLU A 445 -20.54 12.34 12.24
C GLU A 445 -20.43 11.05 13.09
N VAL A 446 -19.31 10.35 12.94
CA VAL A 446 -18.86 9.31 13.87
C VAL A 446 -17.85 9.93 14.84
N SER A 447 -17.74 9.39 16.04
CA SER A 447 -16.73 9.81 17.01
C SER A 447 -15.72 8.70 17.26
N GLU A 448 -14.49 9.09 17.63
CA GLU A 448 -13.40 8.17 17.91
C GLU A 448 -12.81 8.40 19.30
N GLU A 449 -12.22 7.36 19.85
CA GLU A 449 -11.50 7.38 21.12
C GLU A 449 -10.26 6.49 21.04
N SER A 450 -9.11 6.99 21.51
CA SER A 450 -7.93 6.18 21.75
C SER A 450 -7.90 5.72 23.19
N VAL A 451 -7.83 4.41 23.42
CA VAL A 451 -7.81 3.82 24.75
C VAL A 451 -6.60 2.91 24.93
N LEU A 452 -6.16 2.73 26.18
CA LEU A 452 -5.15 1.76 26.55
C LEU A 452 -5.85 0.56 27.24
N VAL A 453 -5.65 -0.63 26.69
CA VAL A 453 -6.18 -1.88 27.21
C VAL A 453 -5.04 -2.69 27.83
N GLU A 454 -5.23 -3.13 29.07
CA GLU A 454 -4.23 -3.96 29.75
C GLU A 454 -4.24 -5.38 29.17
N THR A 455 -3.06 -5.87 28.76
CA THR A 455 -2.86 -7.24 28.29
C THR A 455 -2.71 -8.22 29.46
N VAL A 456 -2.74 -9.53 29.18
CA VAL A 456 -2.62 -10.56 30.21
C VAL A 456 -1.27 -10.55 30.96
N ASP A 457 -0.25 -9.96 30.37
CA ASP A 457 1.09 -9.77 30.94
C ASP A 457 1.34 -8.32 31.43
N HIS A 458 0.26 -7.58 31.69
CA HIS A 458 0.26 -6.22 32.27
C HIS A 458 0.93 -5.14 31.42
N LYS A 459 0.99 -5.32 30.10
CA LYS A 459 1.38 -4.26 29.16
C LYS A 459 0.16 -3.43 28.77
N GLN A 460 0.40 -2.22 28.24
CA GLN A 460 -0.66 -1.33 27.78
C GLN A 460 -0.70 -1.38 26.25
N MET A 461 -1.81 -1.88 25.72
CA MET A 461 -2.08 -1.97 24.29
C MET A 461 -2.97 -0.82 23.86
N GLN A 462 -2.51 -0.02 22.89
CA GLN A 462 -3.34 1.04 22.30
C GLN A 462 -4.42 0.42 21.43
N CYS A 463 -5.65 0.97 21.50
CA CYS A 463 -6.76 0.60 20.65
C CYS A 463 -7.50 1.87 20.22
N TRP A 464 -7.92 1.93 18.96
CA TRP A 464 -8.92 2.88 18.52
C TRP A 464 -10.32 2.30 18.73
N ILE A 465 -11.28 3.15 19.13
CA ILE A 465 -12.70 2.81 19.16
C ILE A 465 -13.46 3.85 18.35
N LEU A 466 -14.26 3.39 17.37
CA LEU A 466 -15.21 4.23 16.65
C LEU A 466 -16.61 3.97 17.17
N TYR A 467 -17.36 5.06 17.40
CA TYR A 467 -18.74 5.01 17.83
C TYR A 467 -19.68 5.41 16.69
N PRO A 468 -20.85 4.77 16.59
CA PRO A 468 -21.85 5.11 15.58
C PRO A 468 -22.35 6.55 15.72
N PRO A 469 -22.96 7.11 14.67
CA PRO A 469 -23.56 8.43 14.74
C PRO A 469 -24.55 8.56 15.90
N GLN A 470 -24.57 9.73 16.54
CA GLN A 470 -25.48 10.04 17.66
C GLN A 470 -25.37 9.01 18.80
N PHE A 471 -24.15 8.50 19.06
CA PHE A 471 -23.88 7.52 20.11
C PHE A 471 -24.42 7.97 21.47
N ASP A 472 -25.15 7.08 22.14
CA ASP A 472 -25.76 7.28 23.45
C ASP A 472 -25.40 6.10 24.37
N SER A 473 -24.53 6.31 25.33
CA SER A 473 -24.03 5.27 26.25
C SER A 473 -25.11 4.63 27.14
N THR A 474 -26.35 5.12 27.10
CA THR A 474 -27.51 4.50 27.79
C THR A 474 -28.21 3.45 26.93
N LYS A 475 -27.88 3.34 25.65
CA LYS A 475 -28.39 2.34 24.71
C LYS A 475 -27.39 1.18 24.57
N VAL A 476 -27.87 0.07 24.01
CA VAL A 476 -27.04 -1.09 23.74
C VAL A 476 -26.77 -1.20 22.23
N TYR A 477 -25.51 -1.37 21.87
CA TYR A 477 -25.05 -1.45 20.48
C TYR A 477 -24.40 -2.80 20.20
N PRO A 478 -24.55 -3.34 18.98
CA PRO A 478 -23.69 -4.40 18.51
C PRO A 478 -22.27 -3.85 18.27
N ALA A 479 -21.27 -4.72 18.39
CA ALA A 479 -19.88 -4.31 18.23
C ALA A 479 -19.09 -5.25 17.32
N VAL A 480 -17.99 -4.73 16.77
CA VAL A 480 -17.06 -5.44 15.92
C VAL A 480 -15.65 -5.21 16.44
N GLU A 481 -14.91 -6.28 16.67
CA GLU A 481 -13.48 -6.25 16.91
C GLU A 481 -12.75 -6.58 15.60
N ILE A 482 -11.86 -5.67 15.18
CA ILE A 482 -11.01 -5.84 14.00
C ILE A 482 -9.73 -6.57 14.41
N VAL A 483 -9.57 -7.78 13.93
CA VAL A 483 -8.32 -8.51 14.08
C VAL A 483 -7.45 -8.28 12.84
N LEU A 484 -6.35 -7.54 13.05
CA LEU A 484 -5.53 -6.96 11.99
C LEU A 484 -4.75 -8.01 11.21
N GLY A 485 -4.70 -7.85 9.88
CA GLY A 485 -3.79 -8.57 8.98
C GLY A 485 -2.32 -8.13 9.11
N GLY A 486 -1.50 -8.58 8.22
CA GLY A 486 -0.04 -8.38 8.21
C GLY A 486 0.67 -9.73 8.30
N PRO A 487 1.22 -10.16 9.47
CA PRO A 487 0.88 -9.81 10.85
C PRO A 487 1.41 -8.49 11.39
N GLN A 488 2.44 -7.92 10.78
CA GLN A 488 3.04 -6.68 11.25
C GLN A 488 2.44 -5.48 10.48
N GLY A 489 1.44 -4.88 11.05
CA GLY A 489 0.77 -3.68 10.55
C GLY A 489 0.19 -2.88 11.71
N THR A 490 -0.38 -1.71 11.48
CA THR A 490 -0.97 -0.85 12.51
C THR A 490 -2.38 -0.42 12.12
N ASN A 491 -3.33 -0.49 13.04
CA ASN A 491 -4.57 0.25 12.95
C ASN A 491 -4.27 1.71 13.29
N SER A 492 -4.01 2.52 12.27
CA SER A 492 -3.74 3.96 12.38
C SER A 492 -4.99 4.78 12.03
N GLN A 493 -4.79 6.03 11.69
CA GLN A 493 -5.82 6.89 11.12
C GLN A 493 -6.04 6.67 9.60
N GLY A 494 -5.40 5.66 9.01
CA GLY A 494 -5.48 5.37 7.59
C GLY A 494 -6.88 5.03 7.09
N TRP A 495 -7.32 5.71 6.01
CA TRP A 495 -8.56 5.41 5.32
C TRP A 495 -8.42 4.14 4.46
N SER A 496 -9.47 3.34 4.43
CA SER A 496 -9.50 2.16 3.56
C SER A 496 -10.82 2.09 2.77
N TYR A 497 -10.71 1.90 1.45
CA TYR A 497 -11.86 1.62 0.59
C TYR A 497 -12.31 0.17 0.63
N ARG A 498 -11.54 -0.72 1.26
CA ARG A 498 -11.85 -2.15 1.44
C ARG A 498 -12.39 -2.43 2.85
N TRP A 499 -11.70 -1.91 3.86
CA TRP A 499 -12.00 -2.09 5.28
C TRP A 499 -12.29 -0.72 5.90
N CYS A 500 -13.40 -0.07 5.45
CA CYS A 500 -13.77 1.25 5.94
C CYS A 500 -14.42 1.15 7.32
N TYR A 501 -13.68 1.50 8.36
CA TYR A 501 -14.19 1.46 9.73
C TYR A 501 -15.28 2.50 9.99
N ARG A 502 -15.19 3.68 9.33
CA ARG A 502 -16.28 4.66 9.35
C ARG A 502 -17.57 4.07 8.80
N LEU A 503 -17.53 3.34 7.69
CA LEU A 503 -18.70 2.67 7.14
C LEU A 503 -19.30 1.68 8.15
N MET A 504 -18.46 0.89 8.85
CA MET A 504 -18.93 -0.04 9.88
C MET A 504 -19.62 0.70 11.02
N ALA A 505 -19.03 1.79 11.52
CA ALA A 505 -19.64 2.62 12.57
C ALA A 505 -20.96 3.24 12.09
N GLN A 506 -21.03 3.72 10.86
CA GLN A 506 -22.24 4.27 10.22
C GLN A 506 -23.35 3.22 10.09
N GLN A 507 -23.01 1.93 9.97
CA GLN A 507 -24.01 0.85 10.01
C GLN A 507 -24.50 0.53 11.45
N GLY A 508 -24.11 1.32 12.45
CA GLY A 508 -24.57 1.21 13.83
C GLY A 508 -23.77 0.30 14.73
N TYR A 509 -22.56 -0.09 14.34
CA TYR A 509 -21.64 -0.88 15.18
C TYR A 509 -20.69 0.02 15.96
N VAL A 510 -20.35 -0.37 17.19
CA VAL A 510 -19.14 0.12 17.86
C VAL A 510 -17.97 -0.72 17.36
N VAL A 511 -16.91 -0.08 16.83
CA VAL A 511 -15.78 -0.77 16.23
C VAL A 511 -14.53 -0.58 17.08
N ILE A 512 -13.93 -1.67 17.56
CA ILE A 512 -12.63 -1.61 18.26
C ILE A 512 -11.52 -2.16 17.34
N MET A 513 -10.41 -1.46 17.31
CA MET A 513 -9.23 -1.76 16.49
C MET A 513 -7.99 -1.85 17.37
N PRO A 514 -7.67 -3.05 17.89
CA PRO A 514 -6.52 -3.25 18.77
C PRO A 514 -5.19 -3.19 17.99
N ASN A 515 -4.20 -2.50 18.56
CA ASN A 515 -2.80 -2.54 18.13
C ASN A 515 -2.01 -3.53 19.02
N ARG A 516 -2.34 -4.81 18.84
CA ARG A 516 -1.76 -5.93 19.60
C ARG A 516 -0.26 -6.06 19.31
N ARG A 517 0.47 -6.84 20.11
CA ARG A 517 1.88 -7.16 19.81
C ARG A 517 2.03 -7.74 18.40
N GLY A 518 3.10 -7.35 17.71
CA GLY A 518 3.29 -7.57 16.28
C GLY A 518 2.94 -6.35 15.44
N THR A 519 2.24 -5.33 15.97
CA THR A 519 1.99 -4.09 15.21
C THR A 519 3.23 -3.20 15.17
N THR A 520 3.37 -2.46 14.06
CA THR A 520 4.38 -1.41 13.89
C THR A 520 4.03 -0.20 14.77
N ALA A 521 4.76 0.89 14.73
CA ALA A 521 4.55 2.10 15.51
C ALA A 521 4.96 2.06 17.00
N PHE A 522 5.12 0.89 17.60
CA PHE A 522 5.38 0.73 19.05
C PHE A 522 6.80 0.20 19.34
N GLY A 523 7.71 0.38 18.39
CA GLY A 523 9.09 -0.08 18.45
C GLY A 523 9.29 -1.53 17.97
N GLN A 524 10.55 -1.86 17.63
CA GLN A 524 10.88 -3.15 17.04
C GLN A 524 10.61 -4.32 18.01
N GLU A 525 10.84 -4.13 19.32
CA GLU A 525 10.55 -5.17 20.32
C GLU A 525 9.07 -5.59 20.31
N TRP A 526 8.13 -4.64 20.26
CA TRP A 526 6.71 -4.94 20.21
C TRP A 526 6.32 -5.65 18.90
N LYS A 527 6.89 -5.18 17.79
CA LYS A 527 6.66 -5.74 16.45
C LYS A 527 7.14 -7.18 16.33
N GLU A 528 8.31 -7.52 16.87
CA GLU A 528 8.91 -8.85 16.75
C GLU A 528 8.25 -9.93 17.62
N GLN A 529 7.49 -9.57 18.66
CA GLN A 529 6.91 -10.54 19.59
C GLN A 529 5.91 -11.50 18.96
N ILE A 530 5.43 -11.21 17.75
CA ILE A 530 4.50 -12.10 17.04
C ILE A 530 5.20 -13.19 16.24
N SER A 531 6.42 -12.92 15.75
CA SER A 531 7.15 -13.85 14.89
C SER A 531 7.50 -15.14 15.63
N GLY A 532 7.14 -16.29 15.06
CA GLY A 532 7.30 -17.61 15.67
C GLY A 532 6.34 -17.92 16.83
N ASP A 533 5.34 -17.09 17.08
CA ASP A 533 4.35 -17.29 18.15
C ASP A 533 2.93 -16.80 17.77
N TYR A 534 2.49 -17.11 16.57
CA TYR A 534 1.16 -16.74 16.07
C TYR A 534 0.00 -17.14 16.99
N PRO A 535 -0.06 -18.37 17.57
CA PRO A 535 -1.12 -18.77 18.49
C PRO A 535 -0.93 -18.24 19.92
N GLY A 536 0.07 -17.40 20.17
CA GLY A 536 0.52 -17.01 21.49
C GLY A 536 -0.14 -15.78 22.08
N LEU A 537 0.70 -14.90 22.65
CA LEU A 537 0.24 -13.72 23.39
C LEU A 537 -0.54 -12.72 22.53
N ASN A 538 -0.28 -12.63 21.24
CA ASN A 538 -1.05 -11.77 20.35
C ASN A 538 -2.54 -12.17 20.26
N MET A 539 -2.88 -13.46 20.37
CA MET A 539 -4.27 -13.92 20.50
C MET A 539 -4.88 -13.49 21.83
N GLN A 540 -4.10 -13.52 22.91
CA GLN A 540 -4.55 -13.05 24.22
C GLN A 540 -4.77 -11.53 24.25
N ASP A 541 -4.03 -10.77 23.45
CA ASP A 541 -4.22 -9.33 23.29
C ASP A 541 -5.59 -9.03 22.66
N TYR A 542 -5.98 -9.74 21.59
CA TYR A 542 -7.32 -9.64 21.01
C TYR A 542 -8.41 -10.02 22.03
N LEU A 543 -8.26 -11.13 22.72
CA LEU A 543 -9.22 -11.52 23.78
C LEU A 543 -9.32 -10.47 24.89
N SER A 544 -8.22 -9.78 25.22
CA SER A 544 -8.22 -8.68 26.20
C SER A 544 -8.99 -7.46 25.67
N ALA A 545 -8.84 -7.11 24.39
CA ALA A 545 -9.58 -6.02 23.76
C ALA A 545 -11.08 -6.31 23.68
N GLY A 546 -11.48 -7.52 23.27
CA GLY A 546 -12.88 -7.95 23.23
C GLY A 546 -13.52 -7.95 24.62
N LYS A 547 -12.83 -8.47 25.64
CA LYS A 547 -13.28 -8.44 27.04
C LYS A 547 -13.41 -7.01 27.56
N TYR A 548 -12.45 -6.14 27.25
CA TYR A 548 -12.53 -4.72 27.58
C TYR A 548 -13.78 -4.08 26.98
N LEU A 549 -14.05 -4.30 25.69
CA LEU A 549 -15.21 -3.74 25.05
C LEU A 549 -16.52 -4.32 25.63
N LYS A 550 -16.62 -5.63 25.80
CA LYS A 550 -17.79 -6.32 26.43
C LYS A 550 -18.04 -5.87 27.86
N SER A 551 -17.05 -5.34 28.57
CA SER A 551 -17.25 -4.79 29.94
C SER A 551 -18.05 -3.49 29.96
N LYS A 552 -18.24 -2.84 28.82
CA LYS A 552 -19.00 -1.58 28.73
C LYS A 552 -20.50 -1.88 28.73
N PRO A 553 -21.30 -1.15 29.52
CA PRO A 553 -22.74 -1.44 29.66
C PRO A 553 -23.54 -1.21 28.37
N TYR A 554 -22.98 -0.49 27.43
CA TYR A 554 -23.59 -0.18 26.13
C TYR A 554 -23.21 -1.18 25.03
N ILE A 555 -22.45 -2.23 25.31
CA ILE A 555 -22.10 -3.28 24.34
C ILE A 555 -22.97 -4.51 24.55
N GLY A 556 -23.65 -4.90 23.49
CA GLY A 556 -24.40 -6.14 23.41
C GLY A 556 -23.58 -7.30 22.85
N LYS A 557 -23.91 -7.73 21.65
CA LYS A 557 -23.20 -8.79 20.92
C LYS A 557 -21.93 -8.24 20.25
N LEU A 558 -20.92 -9.11 20.08
CA LEU A 558 -19.60 -8.79 19.55
C LEU A 558 -19.22 -9.76 18.42
N ALA A 559 -18.79 -9.24 17.28
CA ALA A 559 -18.18 -10.01 16.19
C ALA A 559 -16.65 -9.87 16.19
N CYS A 560 -15.97 -10.90 15.71
CA CYS A 560 -14.55 -10.88 15.35
C CYS A 560 -14.41 -10.88 13.81
N VAL A 561 -13.72 -9.89 13.25
CA VAL A 561 -13.63 -9.70 11.81
C VAL A 561 -12.17 -9.42 11.39
N GLY A 562 -11.64 -10.22 10.47
CA GLY A 562 -10.28 -10.00 9.99
C GLY A 562 -9.96 -10.60 8.63
N ALA A 563 -8.85 -10.11 8.04
CA ALA A 563 -8.36 -10.57 6.75
C ALA A 563 -6.89 -10.99 6.82
N SER A 564 -6.48 -11.90 5.93
CA SER A 564 -5.08 -12.34 5.84
C SER A 564 -4.64 -12.99 7.17
N TYR A 565 -3.58 -12.51 7.79
CA TYR A 565 -3.27 -12.88 9.17
C TYR A 565 -4.44 -12.61 10.14
N GLY A 566 -5.25 -11.58 9.90
CA GLY A 566 -6.50 -11.35 10.64
C GLY A 566 -7.54 -12.46 10.41
N GLY A 567 -7.60 -13.02 9.21
CA GLY A 567 -8.40 -14.21 8.92
C GLY A 567 -7.89 -15.46 9.64
N TYR A 568 -6.56 -15.66 9.72
CA TYR A 568 -5.94 -16.64 10.62
C TYR A 568 -6.39 -16.43 12.07
N SER A 569 -6.31 -15.17 12.52
CA SER A 569 -6.70 -14.81 13.90
C SER A 569 -8.16 -15.13 14.18
N ALA A 570 -9.06 -14.85 13.22
CA ALA A 570 -10.48 -15.19 13.35
C ALA A 570 -10.69 -16.71 13.47
N TYR A 571 -10.03 -17.52 12.62
CA TYR A 571 -10.10 -18.97 12.71
C TYR A 571 -9.51 -19.52 14.03
N MET A 572 -8.43 -18.90 14.51
CA MET A 572 -7.78 -19.33 15.76
C MET A 572 -8.62 -18.96 16.99
N LEU A 573 -9.13 -17.73 17.01
CA LEU A 573 -9.95 -17.22 18.10
C LEU A 573 -11.26 -17.97 18.25
N GLU A 574 -11.87 -18.47 17.18
CA GLU A 574 -13.07 -19.30 17.28
C GLU A 574 -12.86 -20.56 18.11
N GLY A 575 -11.63 -21.09 18.17
CA GLY A 575 -11.28 -22.19 19.05
C GLY A 575 -10.77 -21.78 20.44
N MET A 576 -10.67 -20.46 20.74
CA MET A 576 -10.04 -19.93 21.94
C MET A 576 -10.91 -18.97 22.76
N ASP A 577 -11.98 -18.42 22.20
CA ASP A 577 -12.71 -17.26 22.73
C ASP A 577 -13.64 -17.56 23.91
N GLU A 578 -13.93 -18.84 24.17
CA GLU A 578 -14.81 -19.29 25.27
C GLU A 578 -16.19 -18.61 25.28
N GLY A 579 -16.73 -18.29 24.09
CA GLY A 579 -18.02 -17.64 23.90
C GLY A 579 -17.99 -16.11 24.07
N LEU A 580 -16.85 -15.47 23.84
CA LEU A 580 -16.73 -14.02 23.84
C LEU A 580 -17.40 -13.39 22.60
N PHE A 581 -17.24 -14.02 21.44
CA PHE A 581 -17.77 -13.55 20.17
C PHE A 581 -19.08 -14.25 19.79
N ASP A 582 -19.97 -13.52 19.16
CA ASP A 582 -21.27 -14.01 18.68
C ASP A 582 -21.25 -14.44 17.20
N CYS A 583 -20.27 -13.98 16.42
CA CYS A 583 -19.96 -14.47 15.09
C CYS A 583 -18.55 -14.06 14.62
N PHE A 584 -18.06 -14.77 13.59
CA PHE A 584 -16.77 -14.52 12.96
C PHE A 584 -16.92 -14.21 11.47
N ILE A 585 -15.98 -13.38 10.94
CA ILE A 585 -15.73 -13.19 9.52
C ILE A 585 -14.23 -13.32 9.27
N ALA A 586 -13.85 -14.31 8.46
CA ALA A 586 -12.49 -14.56 8.05
C ALA A 586 -12.35 -14.40 6.53
N HIS A 587 -11.60 -13.39 6.10
CA HIS A 587 -11.31 -13.12 4.70
C HIS A 587 -9.87 -13.54 4.40
N ALA A 588 -9.66 -14.36 3.36
CA ALA A 588 -8.34 -14.80 2.90
C ALA A 588 -7.42 -15.25 4.06
N GLY A 589 -7.99 -16.02 5.02
CA GLY A 589 -7.32 -16.42 6.25
C GLY A 589 -6.54 -17.72 6.11
N ILE A 590 -5.44 -17.84 6.87
CA ILE A 590 -4.67 -19.07 6.96
C ILE A 590 -5.40 -20.03 7.90
N PHE A 591 -5.77 -21.21 7.39
CA PHE A 591 -6.43 -22.27 8.16
C PHE A 591 -5.47 -23.39 8.56
N ASP A 592 -4.55 -23.76 7.64
CA ASP A 592 -3.52 -24.77 7.89
C ASP A 592 -2.14 -24.25 7.47
N GLU A 593 -1.28 -24.05 8.44
CA GLU A 593 0.06 -23.50 8.25
C GLU A 593 0.99 -24.41 7.42
N LYS A 594 0.80 -25.74 7.48
CA LYS A 594 1.60 -26.66 6.67
C LYS A 594 1.27 -26.54 5.20
N GLN A 595 -0.03 -26.43 4.89
CA GLN A 595 -0.47 -26.22 3.52
C GLN A 595 0.05 -24.88 3.02
N LEU A 596 -0.09 -23.81 3.83
CA LEU A 596 0.40 -22.47 3.47
C LEU A 596 1.87 -22.50 3.06
N TRP A 597 2.75 -23.05 3.90
CA TRP A 597 4.20 -23.07 3.65
C TRP A 597 4.57 -23.69 2.29
N PHE A 598 3.83 -24.71 1.84
CA PHE A 598 4.08 -25.37 0.56
C PHE A 598 3.40 -24.70 -0.64
N THR A 599 2.50 -23.75 -0.43
CA THR A 599 1.64 -23.22 -1.50
C THR A 599 1.63 -21.70 -1.62
N THR A 600 2.12 -20.97 -0.63
CA THR A 600 2.28 -19.52 -0.71
C THR A 600 3.34 -19.11 -1.75
N GLU A 601 3.15 -17.99 -2.41
CA GLU A 601 4.18 -17.40 -3.26
C GLU A 601 5.29 -16.71 -2.45
N GLU A 602 5.03 -16.27 -1.22
CA GLU A 602 6.00 -15.63 -0.30
C GLU A 602 6.66 -16.63 0.64
N MET A 603 7.45 -17.55 0.10
CA MET A 603 8.08 -18.62 0.89
C MET A 603 9.07 -18.10 1.93
N TRP A 604 9.76 -16.97 1.64
CA TRP A 604 10.68 -16.32 2.58
C TRP A 604 9.98 -15.92 3.88
N PHE A 605 8.79 -15.33 3.80
CA PHE A 605 8.01 -14.89 4.95
C PHE A 605 7.62 -16.09 5.84
N ALA A 606 6.97 -17.10 5.25
CA ALA A 606 6.58 -18.30 5.97
C ALA A 606 7.77 -19.03 6.58
N ASN A 607 8.91 -19.07 5.88
CA ASN A 607 10.12 -19.68 6.39
C ASN A 607 10.72 -18.94 7.59
N TRP A 608 10.77 -17.61 7.51
CA TRP A 608 11.32 -16.78 8.57
C TRP A 608 10.42 -16.80 9.82
N ASP A 609 9.15 -16.42 9.67
CA ASP A 609 8.23 -16.27 10.81
C ASP A 609 7.97 -17.61 11.52
N ASN A 610 7.81 -18.71 10.79
CA ASN A 610 7.60 -20.03 11.41
C ASN A 610 8.88 -20.60 12.03
N GLY A 611 10.05 -20.14 11.60
CA GLY A 611 11.34 -20.54 12.11
C GLY A 611 11.67 -20.02 13.51
N GLY A 612 10.97 -18.99 13.96
CA GLY A 612 11.10 -18.45 15.30
C GLY A 612 12.11 -17.33 15.46
N LEU A 613 11.79 -16.21 14.93
CA LEU A 613 12.62 -15.00 14.89
C LEU A 613 13.05 -14.48 16.26
N THR A 614 12.22 -14.59 17.29
CA THR A 614 12.44 -14.02 18.63
C THR A 614 13.74 -14.44 19.30
N GLU A 615 14.35 -15.56 18.89
CA GLU A 615 15.68 -15.95 19.38
C GLU A 615 16.83 -15.22 18.66
N TYR A 616 16.56 -14.56 17.55
CA TYR A 616 17.55 -13.88 16.71
C TYR A 616 17.58 -12.39 16.88
N ALA A 617 16.43 -11.80 17.11
CA ALA A 617 16.25 -10.36 17.22
C ALA A 617 17.29 -9.72 18.15
N TYR A 618 17.73 -10.48 19.15
CA TYR A 618 18.68 -10.02 20.18
C TYR A 618 20.09 -10.58 20.03
N GLN A 619 20.36 -11.43 19.04
CA GLN A 619 21.71 -12.01 18.82
C GLN A 619 22.42 -11.24 17.71
N LYS A 620 23.14 -10.18 18.07
CA LYS A 620 23.94 -9.40 17.11
C LYS A 620 24.86 -10.29 16.26
N GLY A 621 24.72 -10.17 14.93
CA GLY A 621 25.61 -10.78 13.95
C GLY A 621 25.19 -12.14 13.41
N GLN A 622 23.94 -12.58 13.64
CA GLN A 622 23.39 -13.76 12.97
C GLN A 622 22.44 -13.33 11.84
N THR A 623 22.67 -13.84 10.65
CA THR A 623 21.94 -13.53 9.41
C THR A 623 20.84 -14.53 9.06
N GLY A 624 20.47 -15.39 9.99
CA GLY A 624 19.42 -16.39 9.77
C GLY A 624 19.19 -17.27 10.99
N PRO A 625 18.13 -18.09 10.98
CA PRO A 625 17.77 -18.94 12.09
C PRO A 625 18.94 -19.84 12.53
N ALA A 626 19.45 -19.64 13.80
CA ALA A 626 20.41 -20.55 14.38
C ALA A 626 19.66 -21.81 14.84
N GLY A 627 20.07 -22.94 14.45
CA GLY A 627 19.52 -24.14 14.98
C GLY A 627 19.41 -25.24 13.93
N ASP A 628 18.76 -26.30 14.31
CA ASP A 628 18.63 -27.55 13.58
C ASP A 628 17.82 -27.42 12.27
N GLY A 629 17.86 -26.26 11.61
CA GLY A 629 17.22 -26.03 10.33
C GLY A 629 17.90 -26.85 9.22
N ILE A 630 17.09 -27.40 8.34
CA ILE A 630 17.61 -28.10 7.17
C ILE A 630 18.11 -27.06 6.17
N THR A 631 19.37 -27.15 5.78
CA THR A 631 19.93 -26.36 4.68
C THR A 631 19.81 -27.18 3.39
N PHE A 632 19.11 -26.63 2.42
CA PHE A 632 18.97 -27.22 1.09
C PHE A 632 19.14 -26.12 0.03
N GLY A 633 19.90 -26.42 -1.03
CA GLY A 633 20.20 -25.43 -2.07
C GLY A 633 20.94 -24.19 -1.56
N GLY A 634 21.67 -24.29 -0.44
CA GLY A 634 22.34 -23.16 0.20
C GLY A 634 21.47 -22.33 1.12
N MET A 635 20.16 -22.58 1.14
CA MET A 635 19.20 -21.81 1.94
C MET A 635 18.77 -22.58 3.19
N GLN A 636 18.74 -21.88 4.32
CA GLN A 636 18.28 -22.45 5.58
C GLN A 636 16.76 -22.44 5.66
N GLN A 637 16.16 -23.62 5.89
CA GLN A 637 14.71 -23.82 5.90
C GLN A 637 14.21 -24.11 7.32
N ALA A 638 14.48 -23.20 8.25
CA ALA A 638 14.18 -23.39 9.68
C ALA A 638 12.68 -23.39 9.98
N GLY A 639 11.89 -22.67 9.19
CA GLY A 639 10.44 -22.61 9.31
C GLY A 639 9.68 -23.69 8.55
N ALA A 640 10.37 -24.60 7.86
CA ALA A 640 9.71 -25.64 7.07
C ALA A 640 8.93 -26.64 7.96
N PRO A 641 7.82 -27.22 7.46
CA PRO A 641 7.06 -28.24 8.20
C PRO A 641 7.83 -29.51 8.55
N TYR A 642 8.92 -29.79 7.84
CA TYR A 642 9.84 -30.91 8.09
C TYR A 642 11.04 -30.50 8.96
N ALA A 643 11.16 -29.23 9.36
CA ALA A 643 12.18 -28.78 10.30
C ALA A 643 11.99 -29.43 11.68
N THR A 644 13.11 -29.69 12.38
CA THR A 644 13.09 -30.39 13.66
C THR A 644 13.17 -29.45 14.86
N THR A 645 13.20 -28.14 14.63
CA THR A 645 13.23 -27.14 15.69
C THR A 645 11.98 -27.22 16.59
N ALA A 646 12.12 -26.95 17.86
CA ALA A 646 11.00 -26.98 18.79
C ALA A 646 9.92 -25.94 18.41
N LYS A 647 10.34 -24.80 17.87
CA LYS A 647 9.44 -23.71 17.43
C LYS A 647 8.62 -24.10 16.22
N ALA A 648 9.24 -24.61 15.15
CA ALA A 648 8.52 -25.07 13.97
C ALA A 648 7.51 -26.18 14.33
N ARG A 649 7.89 -27.14 15.18
CA ARG A 649 6.95 -28.18 15.63
C ARG A 649 5.79 -27.64 16.41
N ARG A 650 6.01 -26.69 17.33
CA ARG A 650 4.95 -26.04 18.11
C ARG A 650 4.02 -25.25 17.19
N HIS A 651 4.57 -24.47 16.27
CA HIS A 651 3.82 -23.66 15.32
C HIS A 651 2.85 -24.52 14.51
N TYR A 652 3.35 -25.58 13.84
CA TYR A 652 2.52 -26.47 13.03
C TYR A 652 1.54 -27.33 13.82
N ALA A 653 1.79 -27.58 15.10
CA ALA A 653 0.85 -28.27 15.98
C ALA A 653 -0.30 -27.37 16.44
N SER A 654 -0.17 -26.06 16.26
CA SER A 654 -1.11 -25.03 16.74
C SER A 654 -1.84 -24.30 15.62
N SER A 655 -1.86 -24.85 14.40
CA SER A 655 -2.67 -24.31 13.29
C SER A 655 -4.15 -24.23 13.65
N PRO A 656 -4.93 -23.27 13.15
CA PRO A 656 -6.39 -23.23 13.35
C PRO A 656 -7.10 -24.54 13.02
N SER A 657 -6.63 -25.27 11.99
CA SER A 657 -7.13 -26.61 11.63
C SER A 657 -7.10 -27.62 12.79
N SER A 658 -6.21 -27.45 13.77
CA SER A 658 -6.14 -28.28 14.95
C SER A 658 -7.19 -27.92 16.03
N MET A 659 -7.85 -26.78 15.89
CA MET A 659 -8.80 -26.23 16.88
C MET A 659 -10.27 -26.45 16.51
N VAL A 660 -10.58 -26.97 15.31
CA VAL A 660 -11.94 -27.08 14.76
C VAL A 660 -12.93 -27.84 15.64
N THR A 661 -12.45 -28.76 16.49
CA THR A 661 -13.32 -29.50 17.44
C THR A 661 -13.87 -28.63 18.58
N LYS A 662 -13.38 -27.41 18.70
CA LYS A 662 -13.87 -26.41 19.67
C LYS A 662 -14.73 -25.32 19.02
N TRP A 663 -14.84 -25.34 17.68
CA TRP A 663 -15.62 -24.36 16.94
C TRP A 663 -17.11 -24.59 17.17
N ASP A 664 -17.83 -23.55 17.57
CA ASP A 664 -19.27 -23.60 17.83
C ASP A 664 -20.00 -22.30 17.46
N THR A 665 -19.27 -21.29 16.99
CA THR A 665 -19.76 -19.94 16.71
C THR A 665 -19.90 -19.72 15.18
N PRO A 666 -20.98 -19.04 14.72
CA PRO A 666 -21.21 -18.83 13.28
C PRO A 666 -20.05 -18.12 12.57
N ILE A 667 -19.60 -18.62 11.41
CA ILE A 667 -18.48 -18.08 10.67
C ILE A 667 -18.77 -17.85 9.17
N LEU A 668 -18.37 -16.68 8.66
CA LEU A 668 -18.33 -16.35 7.24
C LEU A 668 -16.89 -16.44 6.73
N CYS A 669 -16.64 -17.33 5.75
CA CYS A 669 -15.38 -17.49 5.06
C CYS A 669 -15.44 -16.80 3.70
N ILE A 670 -14.51 -15.89 3.40
CA ILE A 670 -14.43 -15.17 2.11
C ILE A 670 -13.05 -15.35 1.50
N HIS A 671 -12.96 -15.58 0.17
CA HIS A 671 -11.67 -15.75 -0.51
C HIS A 671 -11.73 -15.39 -2.00
N GLY A 672 -10.63 -14.84 -2.53
CA GLY A 672 -10.41 -14.71 -3.98
C GLY A 672 -9.64 -15.91 -4.53
N MET A 673 -10.02 -16.43 -5.72
CA MET A 673 -9.37 -17.62 -6.28
C MET A 673 -8.00 -17.33 -6.90
N MET A 674 -7.71 -16.06 -7.19
CA MET A 674 -6.40 -15.62 -7.69
C MET A 674 -5.45 -15.22 -6.56
N ASP A 675 -5.79 -15.54 -5.32
CA ASP A 675 -4.94 -15.32 -4.15
C ASP A 675 -3.83 -16.38 -4.10
N PHE A 676 -2.62 -15.98 -4.45
CA PHE A 676 -1.43 -16.85 -4.36
C PHE A 676 -0.60 -16.60 -3.10
N ARG A 677 -0.91 -15.53 -2.38
CA ARG A 677 -0.35 -15.25 -1.05
C ARG A 677 -0.88 -16.22 -0.01
N ILE A 678 -2.21 -16.27 0.13
CA ILE A 678 -2.91 -17.28 0.94
C ILE A 678 -3.88 -18.01 0.01
N PRO A 679 -3.50 -19.17 -0.53
CA PRO A 679 -4.32 -19.87 -1.52
C PRO A 679 -5.75 -20.13 -1.04
N TYR A 680 -6.72 -19.95 -1.91
CA TYR A 680 -8.16 -19.96 -1.60
C TYR A 680 -8.65 -21.28 -0.99
N GLU A 681 -7.91 -22.37 -1.17
CA GLU A 681 -8.20 -23.67 -0.54
C GLU A 681 -8.16 -23.58 1.00
N GLN A 682 -7.47 -22.61 1.56
CA GLN A 682 -7.47 -22.33 3.00
C GLN A 682 -8.88 -21.97 3.49
N GLY A 683 -9.53 -21.01 2.83
CA GLY A 683 -10.91 -20.61 3.14
C GLY A 683 -11.93 -21.74 2.89
N MET A 684 -11.74 -22.51 1.80
CA MET A 684 -12.60 -23.68 1.52
C MET A 684 -12.43 -24.76 2.60
N ALA A 685 -11.22 -25.03 3.04
CA ALA A 685 -10.95 -26.01 4.10
C ALA A 685 -11.59 -25.60 5.44
N ALA A 686 -11.48 -24.33 5.81
CA ALA A 686 -12.12 -23.78 7.01
C ALA A 686 -13.64 -23.91 6.95
N PHE A 687 -14.26 -23.52 5.85
CA PHE A 687 -15.71 -23.68 5.64
C PHE A 687 -16.14 -25.14 5.73
N ASN A 688 -15.44 -26.05 5.06
CA ASN A 688 -15.75 -27.47 5.09
C ASN A 688 -15.64 -28.02 6.53
N ALA A 689 -14.61 -27.61 7.28
CA ALA A 689 -14.44 -28.00 8.68
C ALA A 689 -15.62 -27.52 9.54
N ALA A 690 -16.01 -26.25 9.42
CA ALA A 690 -17.17 -25.69 10.12
C ALA A 690 -18.46 -26.45 9.82
N GLN A 691 -18.72 -26.76 8.53
CA GLN A 691 -19.89 -27.55 8.12
C GLN A 691 -19.88 -28.97 8.72
N MET A 692 -18.72 -29.63 8.75
CA MET A 692 -18.58 -30.97 9.37
C MET A 692 -18.78 -30.96 10.88
N MET A 693 -18.45 -29.85 11.55
CA MET A 693 -18.70 -29.65 12.97
C MET A 693 -20.13 -29.22 13.28
N GLY A 694 -20.95 -28.94 12.26
CA GLY A 694 -22.32 -28.44 12.43
C GLY A 694 -22.40 -26.96 12.81
N VAL A 695 -21.32 -26.23 12.62
CA VAL A 695 -21.26 -24.78 12.86
C VAL A 695 -21.96 -24.03 11.74
N PRO A 696 -22.89 -23.11 12.02
CA PRO A 696 -23.51 -22.29 11.00
C PRO A 696 -22.44 -21.51 10.23
N SER A 697 -22.29 -21.77 8.93
CA SER A 697 -21.22 -21.17 8.15
C SER A 697 -21.66 -20.86 6.72
N LYS A 698 -20.97 -19.87 6.13
CA LYS A 698 -21.16 -19.44 4.74
C LYS A 698 -19.80 -19.29 4.08
N LEU A 699 -19.71 -19.68 2.81
CA LEU A 699 -18.54 -19.48 1.97
C LEU A 699 -18.88 -18.52 0.84
N VAL A 700 -18.05 -17.50 0.63
CA VAL A 700 -18.10 -16.58 -0.51
C VAL A 700 -16.76 -16.66 -1.24
N VAL A 701 -16.78 -17.00 -2.52
CA VAL A 701 -15.56 -17.11 -3.34
C VAL A 701 -15.70 -16.23 -4.56
N PHE A 702 -14.67 -15.44 -4.83
CA PHE A 702 -14.58 -14.56 -5.99
C PHE A 702 -13.59 -15.15 -7.01
N PRO A 703 -14.05 -15.65 -8.16
CA PRO A 703 -13.19 -16.38 -9.10
C PRO A 703 -12.08 -15.54 -9.75
N GLU A 704 -12.30 -14.23 -9.88
CA GLU A 704 -11.40 -13.31 -10.59
C GLU A 704 -10.73 -12.27 -9.68
N GLU A 705 -10.82 -12.47 -8.35
CA GLU A 705 -10.19 -11.60 -7.36
C GLU A 705 -8.98 -12.28 -6.72
N ASN A 706 -8.04 -11.45 -6.29
CA ASN A 706 -6.82 -11.86 -5.61
C ASN A 706 -7.00 -11.85 -4.07
N HIS A 707 -5.94 -11.57 -3.34
CA HIS A 707 -5.95 -11.39 -1.89
C HIS A 707 -6.86 -10.23 -1.43
N TRP A 708 -7.18 -9.32 -2.34
CA TRP A 708 -8.05 -8.17 -2.15
C TRP A 708 -9.24 -8.23 -3.13
N ILE A 709 -10.40 -7.76 -2.69
CA ILE A 709 -11.57 -7.65 -3.57
C ILE A 709 -11.59 -6.23 -4.12
N LEU A 710 -11.21 -6.05 -5.38
CA LEU A 710 -10.90 -4.76 -5.98
C LEU A 710 -11.89 -4.30 -7.04
N GLN A 711 -12.50 -5.21 -7.78
CA GLN A 711 -13.50 -4.84 -8.79
C GLN A 711 -14.74 -4.24 -8.11
N PRO A 712 -15.27 -3.11 -8.61
CA PRO A 712 -16.32 -2.34 -7.92
C PRO A 712 -17.58 -3.16 -7.59
N GLN A 713 -18.08 -3.98 -8.51
CA GLN A 713 -19.28 -4.82 -8.25
C GLN A 713 -18.98 -5.94 -7.25
N ASN A 714 -17.79 -6.53 -7.30
CA ASN A 714 -17.35 -7.52 -6.32
C ASN A 714 -17.19 -6.91 -4.94
N SER A 715 -16.60 -5.71 -4.86
CA SER A 715 -16.47 -4.96 -3.61
C SER A 715 -17.85 -4.63 -3.00
N LEU A 716 -18.79 -4.19 -3.83
CA LEU A 716 -20.16 -3.93 -3.39
C LEU A 716 -20.85 -5.19 -2.87
N TYR A 717 -20.71 -6.32 -3.59
CA TYR A 717 -21.25 -7.61 -3.16
C TYR A 717 -20.60 -8.09 -1.85
N TRP A 718 -19.27 -7.93 -1.72
CA TRP A 718 -18.53 -8.25 -0.50
C TRP A 718 -19.10 -7.50 0.72
N HIS A 719 -19.31 -6.18 0.60
CA HIS A 719 -19.86 -5.38 1.68
C HIS A 719 -21.27 -5.83 2.07
N ARG A 720 -22.13 -6.15 1.09
CA ARG A 720 -23.49 -6.67 1.37
C ARG A 720 -23.42 -7.99 2.13
N GLU A 721 -22.59 -8.93 1.71
CA GLU A 721 -22.43 -10.23 2.38
C GLU A 721 -21.90 -10.10 3.81
N VAL A 722 -20.95 -9.17 4.04
CA VAL A 722 -20.40 -8.86 5.36
C VAL A 722 -21.47 -8.26 6.27
N TYR A 723 -22.19 -7.24 5.82
CA TYR A 723 -23.20 -6.58 6.67
C TYR A 723 -24.43 -7.46 6.87
N ASP A 724 -24.89 -8.22 5.89
CA ASP A 724 -25.96 -9.21 6.06
C ASP A 724 -25.59 -10.28 7.11
N TRP A 725 -24.33 -10.71 7.14
CA TRP A 725 -23.82 -11.64 8.15
C TRP A 725 -23.81 -11.03 9.54
N LEU A 726 -23.23 -9.84 9.69
CA LEU A 726 -23.16 -9.11 10.95
C LEU A 726 -24.57 -8.80 11.49
N ASP A 727 -25.47 -8.29 10.67
CA ASP A 727 -26.84 -7.96 11.05
C ASP A 727 -27.61 -9.20 11.50
N ARG A 728 -27.44 -10.30 10.79
CA ARG A 728 -28.08 -11.58 11.14
C ARG A 728 -27.73 -12.06 12.54
N TRP A 729 -26.47 -11.93 12.94
CA TRP A 729 -26.00 -12.52 14.21
C TRP A 729 -25.93 -11.52 15.35
N LEU A 730 -25.75 -10.24 15.05
CA LEU A 730 -25.57 -9.22 16.10
C LEU A 730 -26.83 -8.39 16.38
N LYS A 731 -27.69 -8.15 15.38
CA LYS A 731 -28.88 -7.28 15.53
C LYS A 731 -30.18 -8.06 15.76
N ASN A 732 -30.20 -9.38 15.60
CA ASN A 732 -31.39 -10.23 15.74
C ASN A 732 -31.38 -11.06 17.04
#